data_bad6985731ef0538cab1c015d2e6e810
#
_entry.id   bad6985731ef0538cab1c015d2e6e810
#
_cell.length_a   1.000
_cell.length_b   1.000
_cell.length_c   1.000
_cell.angle_alpha   90.00
_cell.angle_beta   90.00
_cell.angle_gamma   90.00
#
_symmetry.space_group_name_H-M   'P 1'
#
loop_
_entity.id
_entity.type
_entity.pdbx_description
1 polymer ?
#
loop_
_entity_poly.entity_id
_entity_poly.type
_entity_poly.pdbx_seq_one_letter_code
_entity_poly.pdbx_strand_id
1 'polypeptide(L)'
;MHRVVVIDTETTGLSPMKGGHRVINLAGVEIVDGKPTGNVFNTYINPEGKKSTPKALKVHRLTDEFLSRQPKFSDIAEKFFKFIDGAELSFYNRDFDMSFLQAEYDRCGFDVVFSRDFESSCLMLDFATKENSGKWIKLDSACIRYGIDISQRKVHGAAIDAELAASLYIELHHSNERPLDRTPHQNERNQKESLPIPRAYNHPESSELIQLNHCKNPNCSNYGVPALNPTRKKTGEPKRGLGNDYKFTNSRNGKSLTCKLCGSSTKLVNNRAFVLESIRIRSLYSTAPRPCPDKGLKNSRRRKRPCRNSGVDFLKKPSRYTLRGLNYSTFKGQEHLAAQRIECNACKNQFNLPLNGQYGQKRIDVNEALFSGLVNKGIFNRLSEQLGISMALIYQKIEFFYKQCIEFDQWHIQNNISIINKKEFIVSMDRQHYLVNWIDREDARPTKLVNTSTVDNESRFVFASTINFDHTSDWESIRRDNKMRRDNEKPEWKRKYAQYVFADNEIQSDDVKDNLSLKTPNKGLLVQQTFSLMAHLEAMKNYYEHMGSIYLMADDDEGFELGICLVLRELIQEEKLLPILIRADRNNASQMQDKRAWAEQLLLEQEVAYKGSSKDKLSLKEQRELSQNYWAATIEHQLHSSGSSKSEWLVHPFPKSQHSIQLKPLAGLAGGMTFEVANVMFEGSTQGVDNYFQMIRRRINILERPITSATNGNRWNGYASYNPQWSVMLLEILRVYNNYVMTDSKKLKNKGVYRKPLTPAQKLGFADKQYKIRDILDFSPVHETIRKSS
;
A
#
# COMPACT_ATOMS: atom_id res chain seq x y z
N MET A 1 5.07 -15.58 -51.37
CA MET A 1 6.36 -15.19 -50.76
C MET A 1 6.03 -14.25 -49.60
N HIS A 2 6.17 -14.73 -48.35
CA HIS A 2 5.84 -13.93 -47.17
C HIS A 2 7.11 -13.21 -46.70
N ARG A 3 7.12 -11.89 -46.83
CA ARG A 3 8.26 -11.02 -46.51
C ARG A 3 8.00 -10.24 -45.25
N VAL A 4 8.90 -10.35 -44.29
CA VAL A 4 8.82 -9.69 -43.00
C VAL A 4 10.08 -8.88 -42.75
N VAL A 5 9.97 -7.70 -42.19
CA VAL A 5 11.11 -6.92 -41.70
C VAL A 5 10.99 -6.75 -40.20
N VAL A 6 11.93 -7.31 -39.46
CA VAL A 6 12.00 -7.16 -38.00
C VAL A 6 12.81 -5.92 -37.65
N ILE A 7 12.17 -4.98 -36.95
CA ILE A 7 12.70 -3.64 -36.72
C ILE A 7 12.94 -3.39 -35.22
N ASP A 8 14.02 -2.69 -34.91
CA ASP A 8 14.32 -2.18 -33.58
C ASP A 8 14.87 -0.75 -33.64
N THR A 9 14.56 0.06 -32.63
CA THR A 9 15.00 1.46 -32.55
C THR A 9 15.66 1.79 -31.21
N GLU A 10 16.81 2.48 -31.26
CA GLU A 10 17.35 3.20 -30.11
C GLU A 10 16.92 4.67 -30.16
N THR A 11 16.62 5.25 -29.00
CA THR A 11 15.99 6.56 -28.93
C THR A 11 16.58 7.45 -27.84
N THR A 12 16.43 8.78 -27.97
CA THR A 12 16.89 9.73 -26.93
C THR A 12 16.07 9.67 -25.65
N GLY A 13 14.95 8.95 -25.61
CA GLY A 13 14.07 8.80 -24.43
C GLY A 13 12.83 7.99 -24.72
N LEU A 14 11.82 8.02 -23.85
CA LEU A 14 10.75 7.03 -23.83
C LEU A 14 9.50 7.38 -24.66
N SER A 15 9.38 8.61 -25.19
CA SER A 15 8.19 9.00 -25.97
C SER A 15 8.49 10.11 -26.96
N PRO A 16 8.09 9.97 -28.23
CA PRO A 16 8.27 11.03 -29.23
C PRO A 16 7.30 12.20 -28.98
N MET A 17 6.13 11.96 -28.39
CA MET A 17 5.11 12.98 -28.13
C MET A 17 5.40 13.76 -26.84
N LYS A 18 5.76 13.05 -25.75
CA LYS A 18 6.13 13.68 -24.48
C LYS A 18 7.63 13.92 -24.43
N GLY A 19 8.05 15.16 -24.62
CA GLY A 19 9.47 15.56 -24.57
C GLY A 19 10.17 15.57 -25.94
N GLY A 20 9.49 15.29 -27.04
CA GLY A 20 10.05 15.40 -28.39
C GLY A 20 11.29 14.54 -28.62
N HIS A 21 11.31 13.33 -28.09
CA HIS A 21 12.42 12.41 -28.25
C HIS A 21 12.54 11.91 -29.69
N ARG A 22 13.74 11.55 -30.09
CA ARG A 22 14.13 11.25 -31.47
C ARG A 22 14.75 9.85 -31.58
N VAL A 23 14.64 9.23 -32.75
CA VAL A 23 15.39 8.00 -33.10
C VAL A 23 16.86 8.36 -33.32
N ILE A 24 17.77 7.53 -32.79
CA ILE A 24 19.22 7.71 -32.88
C ILE A 24 19.94 6.51 -33.49
N ASN A 25 19.29 5.34 -33.53
CA ASN A 25 19.74 4.21 -34.30
C ASN A 25 18.49 3.44 -34.79
N LEU A 26 18.47 3.08 -36.05
CA LEU A 26 17.39 2.34 -36.69
C LEU A 26 17.97 1.14 -37.39
N ALA A 27 17.44 -0.05 -37.06
CA ALA A 27 17.83 -1.28 -37.73
C ALA A 27 16.60 -2.09 -38.18
N GLY A 28 16.75 -2.84 -39.27
CA GLY A 28 15.77 -3.77 -39.79
C GLY A 28 16.44 -4.98 -40.39
N VAL A 29 15.91 -6.17 -40.12
CA VAL A 29 16.40 -7.46 -40.62
C VAL A 29 15.30 -8.11 -41.46
N GLU A 30 15.62 -8.44 -42.71
CA GLU A 30 14.69 -9.03 -43.63
C GLU A 30 14.62 -10.56 -43.48
N ILE A 31 13.39 -11.07 -43.43
CA ILE A 31 13.05 -12.49 -43.43
C ILE A 31 12.10 -12.77 -44.61
N VAL A 32 12.41 -13.79 -45.39
CA VAL A 32 11.54 -14.27 -46.47
C VAL A 32 11.23 -15.76 -46.28
N ASP A 33 9.95 -16.10 -46.23
CA ASP A 33 9.47 -17.47 -46.03
C ASP A 33 10.15 -18.17 -44.80
N GLY A 34 10.31 -17.42 -43.70
CA GLY A 34 10.87 -17.92 -42.46
C GLY A 34 12.39 -18.04 -42.42
N LYS A 35 13.13 -17.53 -43.42
CA LYS A 35 14.60 -17.55 -43.47
C LYS A 35 15.16 -16.13 -43.56
N PRO A 36 16.21 -15.82 -42.81
CA PRO A 36 16.91 -14.53 -42.94
C PRO A 36 17.55 -14.46 -44.33
N THR A 37 17.34 -13.33 -45.04
CA THR A 37 17.93 -13.11 -46.37
C THR A 37 19.38 -12.60 -46.31
N GLY A 38 19.80 -12.13 -45.15
CA GLY A 38 21.06 -11.39 -44.99
C GLY A 38 20.97 -9.90 -45.36
N ASN A 39 19.82 -9.44 -45.86
CA ASN A 39 19.57 -8.02 -46.17
C ASN A 39 19.22 -7.30 -44.85
N VAL A 40 20.07 -6.39 -44.42
CA VAL A 40 19.96 -5.67 -43.15
C VAL A 40 20.08 -4.18 -43.39
N PHE A 41 19.15 -3.41 -42.85
CA PHE A 41 19.24 -1.98 -42.72
C PHE A 41 19.79 -1.62 -41.35
N ASN A 42 20.82 -0.80 -41.28
CA ASN A 42 21.32 -0.29 -39.97
C ASN A 42 21.94 1.08 -40.15
N THR A 43 21.45 2.09 -39.46
CA THR A 43 21.93 3.45 -39.56
C THR A 43 21.82 4.18 -38.23
N TYR A 44 22.90 4.86 -37.83
CA TYR A 44 22.86 5.85 -36.76
C TYR A 44 22.30 7.16 -37.31
N ILE A 45 21.60 7.90 -36.43
CA ILE A 45 20.82 9.07 -36.86
C ILE A 45 21.12 10.26 -35.95
N ASN A 46 21.29 11.42 -36.57
CA ASN A 46 21.44 12.68 -35.85
C ASN A 46 20.10 13.13 -35.28
N PRO A 47 19.96 13.28 -33.96
CA PRO A 47 18.71 13.69 -33.32
C PRO A 47 18.47 15.20 -33.38
N GLU A 48 19.21 15.93 -34.22
CA GLU A 48 19.05 17.38 -34.49
C GLU A 48 19.00 18.23 -33.22
N GLY A 49 19.99 18.02 -32.35
CA GLY A 49 20.17 18.76 -31.10
C GLY A 49 19.39 18.20 -29.92
N LYS A 50 18.53 17.18 -30.11
CA LYS A 50 17.83 16.54 -29.01
C LYS A 50 18.77 15.61 -28.22
N LYS A 51 19.04 15.96 -26.98
CA LYS A 51 19.92 15.20 -26.10
C LYS A 51 19.23 13.96 -25.53
N SER A 52 19.99 12.88 -25.40
CA SER A 52 19.53 11.67 -24.73
C SER A 52 19.32 11.89 -23.23
N THR A 53 18.23 11.34 -22.70
CA THR A 53 18.05 11.32 -21.25
C THR A 53 19.16 10.49 -20.59
N PRO A 54 19.55 10.79 -19.33
CA PRO A 54 20.58 10.00 -18.63
C PRO A 54 20.30 8.49 -18.59
N LYS A 55 19.00 8.11 -18.56
CA LYS A 55 18.59 6.69 -18.60
C LYS A 55 18.82 6.07 -19.98
N ALA A 56 18.44 6.77 -21.06
CA ALA A 56 18.62 6.31 -22.42
C ALA A 56 20.13 6.21 -22.76
N LEU A 57 20.90 7.24 -22.43
CA LEU A 57 22.36 7.25 -22.64
C LEU A 57 23.07 6.07 -21.93
N LYS A 58 22.59 5.68 -20.75
CA LYS A 58 23.13 4.51 -20.05
C LYS A 58 22.87 3.20 -20.77
N VAL A 59 21.79 3.10 -21.54
CA VAL A 59 21.37 1.90 -22.30
C VAL A 59 22.16 1.80 -23.60
N HIS A 60 22.03 2.78 -24.50
CA HIS A 60 22.63 2.74 -25.84
C HIS A 60 24.09 3.22 -25.88
N ARG A 61 24.55 4.06 -24.95
CA ARG A 61 25.93 4.61 -24.82
C ARG A 61 26.43 5.45 -25.99
N LEU A 62 25.56 5.89 -26.88
CA LEU A 62 25.90 6.76 -27.99
C LEU A 62 26.02 8.20 -27.51
N THR A 63 27.18 8.85 -27.78
CA THR A 63 27.43 10.23 -27.32
C THR A 63 26.81 11.25 -28.27
N ASP A 64 26.44 12.43 -27.74
CA ASP A 64 25.91 13.52 -28.57
C ASP A 64 26.91 13.96 -29.67
N GLU A 65 28.23 13.89 -29.38
CA GLU A 65 29.26 14.21 -30.34
C GLU A 65 29.30 13.19 -31.51
N PHE A 66 29.16 11.90 -31.21
CA PHE A 66 29.07 10.88 -32.25
C PHE A 66 27.81 11.04 -33.10
N LEU A 67 26.67 11.29 -32.48
CA LEU A 67 25.37 11.41 -33.14
C LEU A 67 25.27 12.68 -33.99
N SER A 68 25.96 13.77 -33.63
CA SER A 68 25.96 15.02 -34.39
C SER A 68 26.57 14.87 -35.79
N ARG A 69 27.41 13.88 -35.99
CA ARG A 69 28.09 13.61 -37.30
C ARG A 69 27.34 12.61 -38.17
N GLN A 70 26.19 12.06 -37.67
CA GLN A 70 25.40 11.10 -38.41
C GLN A 70 24.38 11.79 -39.34
N PRO A 71 23.86 11.09 -40.41
CA PRO A 71 22.79 11.63 -41.23
C PRO A 71 21.55 11.94 -40.42
N LYS A 72 20.76 12.90 -40.85
CA LYS A 72 19.43 13.19 -40.30
C LYS A 72 18.44 12.09 -40.71
N PHE A 73 17.31 11.99 -39.99
CA PHE A 73 16.28 11.05 -40.37
C PHE A 73 15.74 11.34 -41.79
N SER A 74 15.60 12.61 -42.19
CA SER A 74 15.21 13.04 -43.53
C SER A 74 16.08 12.46 -44.62
N ASP A 75 17.39 12.27 -44.36
CA ASP A 75 18.35 11.80 -45.34
C ASP A 75 18.23 10.31 -45.61
N ILE A 76 17.64 9.59 -44.68
CA ILE A 76 17.51 8.11 -44.72
C ILE A 76 16.06 7.62 -44.85
N ALA A 77 15.09 8.52 -44.68
CA ALA A 77 13.66 8.17 -44.63
C ALA A 77 13.19 7.43 -45.89
N GLU A 78 13.54 7.92 -47.08
CA GLU A 78 13.15 7.29 -48.34
C GLU A 78 13.84 5.94 -48.55
N LYS A 79 15.09 5.80 -48.13
CA LYS A 79 15.84 4.53 -48.22
C LYS A 79 15.25 3.48 -47.30
N PHE A 80 14.88 3.87 -46.09
CA PHE A 80 14.25 2.98 -45.15
C PHE A 80 12.82 2.61 -45.58
N PHE A 81 12.07 3.57 -46.12
CA PHE A 81 10.74 3.30 -46.65
C PHE A 81 10.79 2.23 -47.78
N LYS A 82 11.73 2.40 -48.73
CA LYS A 82 11.93 1.40 -49.80
C LYS A 82 12.36 0.01 -49.24
N PHE A 83 13.09 0.00 -48.12
CA PHE A 83 13.50 -1.25 -47.50
C PHE A 83 12.34 -1.99 -46.82
N ILE A 84 11.32 -1.30 -46.31
CA ILE A 84 10.16 -1.91 -45.64
C ILE A 84 8.94 -2.06 -46.58
N ASP A 85 8.95 -1.43 -47.72
CA ASP A 85 7.84 -1.42 -48.66
C ASP A 85 7.44 -2.85 -49.09
N GLY A 86 6.13 -3.16 -48.98
CA GLY A 86 5.58 -4.48 -49.28
C GLY A 86 5.95 -5.60 -48.30
N ALA A 87 6.45 -5.28 -47.11
CA ALA A 87 6.72 -6.25 -46.04
C ALA A 87 5.75 -6.12 -44.89
N GLU A 88 5.46 -7.22 -44.19
CA GLU A 88 4.95 -7.17 -42.82
C GLU A 88 6.05 -6.64 -41.88
N LEU A 89 5.70 -5.75 -40.95
CA LEU A 89 6.64 -5.20 -39.99
C LEU A 89 6.51 -5.94 -38.65
N SER A 90 7.61 -6.42 -38.13
CA SER A 90 7.62 -7.08 -36.82
C SER A 90 8.55 -6.33 -35.87
N PHE A 91 8.16 -6.24 -34.60
CA PHE A 91 8.91 -5.52 -33.55
C PHE A 91 8.91 -6.33 -32.27
N TYR A 92 9.94 -6.19 -31.47
CA TYR A 92 9.88 -6.78 -30.15
C TYR A 92 8.83 -6.06 -29.28
N ASN A 93 8.80 -4.72 -29.31
CA ASN A 93 7.80 -3.87 -28.65
C ASN A 93 7.17 -2.91 -29.66
N ARG A 94 6.25 -3.43 -30.48
CA ARG A 94 5.66 -2.73 -31.62
C ARG A 94 5.20 -1.30 -31.33
N ASP A 95 4.45 -1.10 -30.26
CA ASP A 95 3.82 0.19 -29.97
C ASP A 95 4.85 1.27 -29.62
N PHE A 96 6.00 0.86 -29.06
CA PHE A 96 7.11 1.76 -28.80
C PHE A 96 7.78 2.19 -30.10
N ASP A 97 8.29 1.25 -30.88
CA ASP A 97 9.07 1.50 -32.08
C ASP A 97 8.24 2.18 -33.17
N MET A 98 7.00 1.74 -33.41
CA MET A 98 6.09 2.36 -34.35
C MET A 98 5.76 3.82 -34.00
N SER A 99 5.59 4.14 -32.71
CA SER A 99 5.31 5.50 -32.27
C SER A 99 6.45 6.46 -32.63
N PHE A 100 7.69 5.98 -32.54
CA PHE A 100 8.87 6.75 -32.89
C PHE A 100 9.05 6.87 -34.41
N LEU A 101 8.86 5.78 -35.17
CA LEU A 101 8.91 5.82 -36.61
C LEU A 101 7.85 6.78 -37.18
N GLN A 102 6.60 6.67 -36.72
CA GLN A 102 5.54 7.59 -37.13
C GLN A 102 5.92 9.05 -36.90
N ALA A 103 6.39 9.36 -35.71
CA ALA A 103 6.77 10.74 -35.38
C ALA A 103 7.97 11.27 -36.21
N GLU A 104 8.91 10.42 -36.60
CA GLU A 104 10.01 10.83 -37.47
C GLU A 104 9.53 11.06 -38.92
N TYR A 105 8.66 10.20 -39.43
CA TYR A 105 8.09 10.37 -40.79
C TYR A 105 7.16 11.60 -40.87
N ASP A 106 6.35 11.85 -39.82
CA ASP A 106 5.52 13.06 -39.73
C ASP A 106 6.37 14.32 -39.76
N ARG A 107 7.54 14.36 -39.10
CA ARG A 107 8.48 15.49 -39.14
C ARG A 107 9.11 15.70 -40.48
N CYS A 108 9.26 14.65 -41.27
CA CYS A 108 9.80 14.72 -42.63
C CYS A 108 8.72 15.05 -43.66
N GLY A 109 7.45 15.16 -43.28
CA GLY A 109 6.36 15.47 -44.18
C GLY A 109 5.97 14.31 -45.12
N PHE A 110 6.29 13.09 -44.76
CA PHE A 110 5.82 11.91 -45.50
C PHE A 110 4.36 11.60 -45.13
N ASP A 111 3.54 11.38 -46.14
CA ASP A 111 2.14 10.94 -45.99
C ASP A 111 2.07 9.42 -45.82
N VAL A 112 2.51 8.94 -44.68
CA VAL A 112 2.47 7.53 -44.27
C VAL A 112 1.90 7.37 -42.87
N VAL A 113 0.97 6.44 -42.70
CA VAL A 113 0.41 6.05 -41.41
C VAL A 113 0.73 4.57 -41.17
N PHE A 114 1.78 4.32 -40.40
CA PHE A 114 2.31 2.96 -40.16
C PHE A 114 1.27 1.96 -39.70
N SER A 115 0.31 2.35 -38.85
CA SER A 115 -0.75 1.49 -38.35
C SER A 115 -1.83 1.16 -39.39
N ARG A 116 -1.93 1.95 -40.46
CA ARG A 116 -2.87 1.75 -41.57
C ARG A 116 -2.22 1.11 -42.76
N ASP A 117 -0.97 1.54 -43.08
CA ASP A 117 -0.33 1.24 -44.35
C ASP A 117 0.54 -0.02 -44.31
N PHE A 118 0.82 -0.54 -43.08
CA PHE A 118 1.60 -1.76 -42.93
C PHE A 118 0.91 -2.77 -41.98
N GLU A 119 0.89 -4.04 -42.38
CA GLU A 119 0.62 -5.12 -41.43
C GLU A 119 1.76 -5.20 -40.42
N SER A 120 1.44 -5.40 -39.16
CA SER A 120 2.47 -5.41 -38.13
C SER A 120 2.19 -6.35 -36.97
N SER A 121 3.24 -7.02 -36.47
CA SER A 121 3.21 -7.94 -35.35
C SER A 121 4.07 -7.47 -34.16
N CYS A 122 3.79 -7.99 -32.97
CA CYS A 122 4.51 -7.68 -31.74
C CYS A 122 5.03 -8.98 -31.10
N LEU A 123 6.30 -9.26 -31.23
CA LEU A 123 6.93 -10.48 -30.75
C LEU A 123 6.76 -10.71 -29.25
N MET A 124 6.73 -9.65 -28.49
CA MET A 124 6.47 -9.73 -27.05
C MET A 124 5.05 -10.25 -26.73
N LEU A 125 4.07 -9.91 -27.56
CA LEU A 125 2.69 -10.43 -27.45
C LEU A 125 2.60 -11.86 -28.01
N ASP A 126 3.25 -12.14 -29.15
CA ASP A 126 3.28 -13.45 -29.78
C ASP A 126 3.94 -14.47 -28.86
N PHE A 127 5.09 -14.08 -28.26
CA PHE A 127 5.75 -14.88 -27.23
C PHE A 127 4.83 -15.15 -26.04
N ALA A 128 4.18 -14.10 -25.49
CA ALA A 128 3.27 -14.25 -24.36
C ALA A 128 2.07 -15.14 -24.66
N THR A 129 1.58 -15.11 -25.90
CA THR A 129 0.47 -15.94 -26.39
C THR A 129 0.91 -17.38 -26.59
N LYS A 130 2.02 -17.62 -27.32
CA LYS A 130 2.55 -18.96 -27.61
C LYS A 130 2.94 -19.72 -26.33
N GLU A 131 3.54 -19.02 -25.38
CA GLU A 131 3.92 -19.57 -24.08
C GLU A 131 2.75 -19.71 -23.10
N ASN A 132 1.56 -19.24 -23.47
CA ASN A 132 0.38 -19.19 -22.57
C ASN A 132 0.70 -18.61 -21.18
N SER A 133 1.74 -17.76 -21.13
CA SER A 133 2.31 -17.24 -19.88
C SER A 133 1.66 -15.92 -19.45
N GLY A 134 1.07 -15.19 -20.39
CA GLY A 134 0.56 -13.83 -20.19
C GLY A 134 1.61 -12.85 -19.64
N LYS A 135 2.89 -13.25 -19.60
CA LYS A 135 3.98 -12.46 -19.05
C LYS A 135 4.85 -11.91 -20.17
N TRP A 136 5.04 -10.62 -20.16
CA TRP A 136 6.06 -9.97 -20.95
C TRP A 136 7.41 -10.16 -20.30
N ILE A 137 8.36 -10.57 -21.07
CA ILE A 137 9.74 -10.71 -20.62
C ILE A 137 10.61 -9.83 -21.50
N LYS A 138 11.83 -9.57 -21.08
CA LYS A 138 12.80 -8.84 -21.88
C LYS A 138 13.25 -9.71 -23.07
N LEU A 139 13.70 -9.07 -24.15
CA LEU A 139 14.21 -9.77 -25.34
C LEU A 139 15.25 -10.84 -24.98
N ASP A 140 16.23 -10.52 -24.08
CA ASP A 140 17.21 -11.51 -23.61
C ASP A 140 16.57 -12.77 -23.05
N SER A 141 15.56 -12.57 -22.19
CA SER A 141 14.89 -13.69 -21.52
C SER A 141 14.05 -14.53 -22.50
N ALA A 142 13.50 -13.90 -23.53
CA ALA A 142 12.79 -14.59 -24.59
C ALA A 142 13.77 -15.40 -25.47
N CYS A 143 14.89 -14.79 -25.85
CA CYS A 143 15.94 -15.44 -26.64
C CYS A 143 16.53 -16.65 -25.91
N ILE A 144 16.91 -16.49 -24.62
CA ILE A 144 17.44 -17.60 -23.81
C ILE A 144 16.44 -18.77 -23.74
N ARG A 145 15.15 -18.45 -23.63
CA ARG A 145 14.10 -19.48 -23.54
C ARG A 145 13.93 -20.30 -24.80
N TYR A 146 14.23 -19.73 -25.95
CA TYR A 146 14.22 -20.39 -27.25
C TYR A 146 15.62 -20.88 -27.69
N GLY A 147 16.63 -20.84 -26.80
CA GLY A 147 17.98 -21.33 -27.09
C GLY A 147 18.81 -20.43 -27.99
N ILE A 148 18.35 -19.18 -28.21
CA ILE A 148 19.05 -18.20 -29.02
C ILE A 148 20.21 -17.61 -28.23
N ASP A 149 21.41 -17.65 -28.81
CA ASP A 149 22.61 -17.15 -28.16
C ASP A 149 22.64 -15.63 -28.10
N ILE A 150 22.72 -15.09 -26.89
CA ILE A 150 22.81 -13.67 -26.59
C ILE A 150 24.23 -13.19 -26.22
N SER A 151 25.24 -14.02 -26.39
CA SER A 151 26.63 -13.71 -25.97
C SER A 151 27.22 -12.48 -26.64
N GLN A 152 26.74 -12.15 -27.84
CA GLN A 152 27.14 -10.96 -28.59
C GLN A 152 26.52 -9.64 -28.07
N ARG A 153 25.48 -9.73 -27.27
CA ARG A 153 24.76 -8.55 -26.72
C ARG A 153 25.46 -7.96 -25.51
N LYS A 154 26.63 -7.39 -25.70
CA LYS A 154 27.42 -6.71 -24.64
C LYS A 154 26.91 -5.29 -24.33
N VAL A 155 26.27 -4.65 -25.30
CA VAL A 155 25.66 -3.31 -25.23
C VAL A 155 24.39 -3.33 -26.06
N HIS A 156 23.34 -2.61 -25.67
CA HIS A 156 22.15 -2.43 -26.49
C HIS A 156 22.50 -1.65 -27.76
N GLY A 157 22.05 -2.15 -28.90
CA GLY A 157 22.18 -1.49 -30.18
C GLY A 157 21.16 -2.06 -31.16
N ALA A 158 20.47 -1.20 -31.91
CA ALA A 158 19.31 -1.60 -32.70
C ALA A 158 19.61 -2.76 -33.67
N ALA A 159 20.81 -2.84 -34.23
CA ALA A 159 21.16 -3.94 -35.13
C ALA A 159 21.18 -5.31 -34.44
N ILE A 160 21.84 -5.41 -33.29
CA ILE A 160 21.92 -6.66 -32.53
C ILE A 160 20.55 -7.03 -31.97
N ASP A 161 19.78 -6.07 -31.50
CA ASP A 161 18.46 -6.29 -30.94
C ASP A 161 17.44 -6.68 -32.05
N ALA A 162 17.56 -6.14 -33.25
CA ALA A 162 16.78 -6.55 -34.42
C ALA A 162 17.16 -7.98 -34.90
N GLU A 163 18.45 -8.36 -34.91
CA GLU A 163 18.89 -9.71 -35.23
C GLU A 163 18.39 -10.76 -34.23
N LEU A 164 18.46 -10.45 -32.93
CA LEU A 164 17.92 -11.33 -31.88
C LEU A 164 16.39 -11.44 -31.97
N ALA A 165 15.70 -10.34 -32.23
CA ALA A 165 14.27 -10.32 -32.47
C ALA A 165 13.88 -11.09 -33.74
N ALA A 166 14.69 -11.00 -34.80
CA ALA A 166 14.46 -11.78 -36.03
C ALA A 166 14.63 -13.29 -35.79
N SER A 167 15.64 -13.70 -35.05
CA SER A 167 15.82 -15.08 -34.63
C SER A 167 14.64 -15.58 -33.78
N LEU A 168 14.18 -14.75 -32.85
CA LEU A 168 12.99 -15.06 -32.04
C LEU A 168 11.71 -15.14 -32.88
N TYR A 169 11.54 -14.28 -33.89
CA TYR A 169 10.43 -14.34 -34.85
C TYR A 169 10.37 -15.69 -35.55
N ILE A 170 11.52 -16.17 -36.04
CA ILE A 170 11.62 -17.46 -36.76
C ILE A 170 11.22 -18.62 -35.83
N GLU A 171 11.75 -18.65 -34.60
CA GLU A 171 11.42 -19.65 -33.61
C GLU A 171 9.94 -19.60 -33.18
N LEU A 172 9.35 -18.44 -33.09
CA LEU A 172 7.94 -18.28 -32.75
C LEU A 172 6.98 -18.72 -33.87
N HIS A 173 7.29 -18.43 -35.12
CA HIS A 173 6.35 -18.59 -36.23
C HIS A 173 6.65 -19.73 -37.20
N HIS A 174 7.90 -20.18 -37.31
CA HIS A 174 8.34 -21.15 -38.32
C HIS A 174 8.98 -22.41 -37.77
N SER A 175 9.36 -22.47 -36.46
CA SER A 175 9.86 -23.73 -35.90
C SER A 175 8.72 -24.58 -35.33
N ASN A 176 8.71 -25.86 -35.71
CA ASN A 176 7.82 -26.86 -35.13
C ASN A 176 8.36 -27.48 -33.84
N GLU A 177 9.58 -27.12 -33.44
CA GLU A 177 10.23 -27.60 -32.24
C GLU A 177 9.76 -26.78 -31.03
N ARG A 178 9.32 -27.49 -29.99
CA ARG A 178 8.96 -26.86 -28.72
C ARG A 178 10.23 -26.41 -27.98
N PRO A 179 10.18 -25.28 -27.24
CA PRO A 179 11.32 -24.80 -26.45
C PRO A 179 11.87 -25.87 -25.53
N LEU A 180 13.16 -25.90 -25.35
CA LEU A 180 13.88 -26.77 -24.40
C LEU A 180 13.40 -26.43 -22.96
N ASP A 181 12.48 -27.21 -22.46
CA ASP A 181 11.95 -27.11 -21.10
C ASP A 181 12.89 -27.82 -20.13
N ARG A 182 13.88 -27.07 -19.58
CA ARG A 182 14.76 -27.55 -18.52
C ARG A 182 14.36 -26.98 -17.15
N THR A 183 13.08 -26.83 -16.88
CA THR A 183 12.57 -26.60 -15.53
C THR A 183 11.48 -27.62 -15.19
N PRO A 184 11.38 -28.09 -13.95
CA PRO A 184 10.52 -29.24 -13.57
C PRO A 184 9.04 -28.88 -13.47
N HIS A 185 8.40 -28.55 -14.61
CA HIS A 185 6.96 -28.25 -14.70
C HIS A 185 6.22 -28.99 -15.82
N GLN A 186 6.62 -30.24 -16.12
CA GLN A 186 5.97 -31.03 -17.19
C GLN A 186 4.65 -31.72 -16.81
N ASN A 187 4.05 -31.44 -15.67
CA ASN A 187 2.77 -32.09 -15.27
C ASN A 187 1.51 -31.21 -15.31
N GLU A 188 1.55 -29.99 -15.89
CA GLU A 188 0.38 -29.10 -15.89
C GLU A 188 -0.42 -29.05 -17.21
N ARG A 189 -0.05 -29.77 -18.26
CA ARG A 189 -0.67 -29.61 -19.60
C ARG A 189 -2.00 -30.32 -19.84
N ASN A 190 -2.56 -31.05 -18.89
CA ASN A 190 -3.87 -31.72 -19.04
C ASN A 190 -4.96 -31.30 -18.05
N GLN A 191 -4.83 -30.13 -17.41
CA GLN A 191 -5.91 -29.64 -16.57
C GLN A 191 -6.53 -28.41 -17.17
N LYS A 192 -7.61 -28.57 -17.93
CA LYS A 192 -8.46 -27.51 -18.51
C LYS A 192 -9.27 -26.69 -17.50
N GLU A 193 -9.08 -26.86 -16.21
CA GLU A 193 -9.69 -26.00 -15.17
C GLU A 193 -8.59 -25.40 -14.29
N SER A 194 -8.47 -24.08 -14.41
CA SER A 194 -7.61 -23.32 -13.48
C SER A 194 -8.08 -23.59 -12.05
N LEU A 195 -7.16 -24.08 -11.22
CA LEU A 195 -7.38 -24.36 -9.81
C LEU A 195 -8.02 -23.15 -9.12
N PRO A 196 -9.12 -23.34 -8.36
CA PRO A 196 -9.90 -22.23 -7.80
C PRO A 196 -9.21 -21.53 -6.62
N ILE A 197 -8.21 -22.13 -5.96
CA ILE A 197 -7.55 -21.55 -4.78
C ILE A 197 -6.37 -20.68 -5.23
N PRO A 198 -6.26 -19.43 -4.77
CA PRO A 198 -5.10 -18.60 -5.01
C PRO A 198 -3.83 -19.28 -4.50
N ARG A 199 -2.76 -19.25 -5.30
CA ARG A 199 -1.46 -19.79 -4.87
C ARG A 199 -0.93 -19.02 -3.68
N ALA A 200 -0.30 -19.73 -2.74
CA ALA A 200 0.48 -19.10 -1.69
C ALA A 200 1.57 -18.20 -2.32
N TYR A 201 1.92 -17.13 -1.64
CA TYR A 201 2.88 -16.14 -2.15
C TYR A 201 4.06 -16.01 -1.19
N ASN A 202 5.27 -16.15 -1.69
CA ASN A 202 6.48 -15.91 -0.91
C ASN A 202 6.63 -14.41 -0.63
N HIS A 203 6.72 -14.05 0.64
CA HIS A 203 7.01 -12.68 1.03
C HIS A 203 8.44 -12.32 0.59
N PRO A 204 8.65 -11.27 -0.22
CA PRO A 204 9.95 -10.99 -0.82
C PRO A 204 11.05 -10.60 0.17
N GLU A 205 10.68 -10.13 1.35
CA GLU A 205 11.63 -9.70 2.39
C GLU A 205 11.89 -10.77 3.46
N SER A 206 10.85 -11.53 3.90
CA SER A 206 10.98 -12.55 4.94
C SER A 206 11.13 -13.97 4.40
N SER A 207 10.89 -14.20 3.10
CA SER A 207 10.80 -15.52 2.47
C SER A 207 9.69 -16.41 3.05
N GLU A 208 8.79 -15.87 3.84
CA GLU A 208 7.65 -16.56 4.42
C GLU A 208 6.60 -16.88 3.35
N LEU A 209 5.99 -18.06 3.41
CA LEU A 209 4.95 -18.49 2.49
C LEU A 209 3.56 -18.11 3.01
N ILE A 210 2.99 -17.04 2.46
CA ILE A 210 1.69 -16.51 2.88
C ILE A 210 0.54 -17.23 2.15
N GLN A 211 -0.39 -17.80 2.94
CA GLN A 211 -1.65 -18.37 2.45
C GLN A 211 -2.81 -18.03 3.39
N LEU A 212 -3.67 -17.11 2.94
CA LEU A 212 -4.81 -16.59 3.70
C LEU A 212 -6.11 -17.34 3.42
N ASN A 213 -6.11 -18.27 2.46
CA ASN A 213 -7.33 -18.99 2.07
C ASN A 213 -7.54 -20.22 2.94
N HIS A 214 -8.09 -20.00 4.14
CA HIS A 214 -8.46 -21.02 5.14
C HIS A 214 -9.80 -20.64 5.81
N CYS A 215 -10.28 -21.48 6.72
CA CYS A 215 -11.46 -21.16 7.53
C CYS A 215 -11.21 -19.89 8.36
N LYS A 216 -12.15 -18.95 8.35
CA LYS A 216 -12.05 -17.71 9.12
C LYS A 216 -12.62 -17.80 10.54
N ASN A 217 -13.25 -18.93 10.91
CA ASN A 217 -13.86 -19.10 12.22
C ASN A 217 -12.82 -19.57 13.25
N PRO A 218 -12.43 -18.73 14.23
CA PRO A 218 -11.44 -19.09 15.24
C PRO A 218 -11.82 -20.30 16.11
N ASN A 219 -13.11 -20.58 16.24
CA ASN A 219 -13.62 -21.69 17.05
C ASN A 219 -13.71 -23.01 16.26
N CYS A 220 -13.11 -23.09 15.06
CA CYS A 220 -13.14 -24.27 14.20
C CYS A 220 -11.76 -24.93 14.11
N SER A 221 -11.69 -26.25 14.17
CA SER A 221 -10.43 -26.99 14.01
C SER A 221 -9.73 -26.79 12.65
N ASN A 222 -10.45 -26.29 11.63
CA ASN A 222 -9.86 -25.87 10.34
C ASN A 222 -9.38 -24.41 10.35
N TYR A 223 -9.45 -23.71 11.46
CA TYR A 223 -8.95 -22.34 11.53
C TYR A 223 -7.44 -22.32 11.31
N GLY A 224 -6.99 -21.53 10.33
CA GLY A 224 -5.57 -21.48 9.94
C GLY A 224 -5.07 -22.68 9.12
N VAL A 225 -5.88 -23.71 8.90
CA VAL A 225 -5.50 -24.83 8.03
C VAL A 225 -5.75 -24.44 6.57
N PRO A 226 -4.71 -24.27 5.73
CA PRO A 226 -4.88 -23.81 4.36
C PRO A 226 -5.70 -24.77 3.52
N ALA A 227 -6.60 -24.23 2.71
CA ALA A 227 -7.26 -25.01 1.69
C ALA A 227 -6.24 -25.36 0.59
N LEU A 228 -6.10 -26.64 0.30
CA LEU A 228 -5.20 -27.14 -0.73
C LEU A 228 -5.99 -27.47 -1.99
N ASN A 229 -5.40 -27.23 -3.14
CA ASN A 229 -5.96 -27.71 -4.39
C ASN A 229 -5.95 -29.24 -4.40
N PRO A 230 -7.05 -29.89 -4.78
CA PRO A 230 -7.10 -31.34 -4.80
C PRO A 230 -6.06 -31.88 -5.80
N THR A 231 -5.15 -32.72 -5.28
CA THR A 231 -4.25 -33.51 -6.13
C THR A 231 -4.96 -34.77 -6.55
N ARG A 232 -4.97 -35.06 -7.85
CA ARG A 232 -5.50 -36.34 -8.37
C ARG A 232 -4.46 -37.45 -8.21
N LYS A 233 -4.88 -38.63 -7.79
CA LYS A 233 -4.06 -39.84 -7.91
C LYS A 233 -3.81 -40.12 -9.40
N LYS A 234 -2.76 -40.90 -9.71
CA LYS A 234 -2.51 -41.41 -11.10
C LYS A 234 -3.71 -42.18 -11.65
N THR A 235 -4.58 -42.69 -10.80
CA THR A 235 -5.84 -43.41 -11.13
C THR A 235 -7.03 -42.46 -11.42
N GLY A 236 -6.83 -41.14 -11.39
CA GLY A 236 -7.92 -40.15 -11.63
C GLY A 236 -8.79 -39.85 -10.39
N GLU A 237 -8.69 -40.62 -9.33
CA GLU A 237 -9.42 -40.37 -8.08
C GLU A 237 -8.82 -39.22 -7.25
N PRO A 238 -9.65 -38.45 -6.55
CA PRO A 238 -9.14 -37.40 -5.66
C PRO A 238 -8.32 -38.00 -4.53
N LYS A 239 -7.08 -37.52 -4.37
CA LYS A 239 -6.25 -37.89 -3.22
C LYS A 239 -6.81 -37.22 -1.98
N ARG A 240 -7.22 -38.01 -0.97
CA ARG A 240 -7.57 -37.46 0.35
C ARG A 240 -6.32 -36.83 0.97
N GLY A 241 -6.30 -35.53 1.14
CA GLY A 241 -5.27 -34.78 1.82
C GLY A 241 -5.90 -33.69 2.68
N LEU A 242 -5.15 -33.12 3.60
CA LEU A 242 -5.51 -31.90 4.33
C LEU A 242 -6.01 -30.86 3.34
N GLY A 243 -7.31 -30.55 3.34
CA GLY A 243 -7.95 -29.65 2.36
C GLY A 243 -9.21 -30.20 1.70
N ASN A 244 -9.53 -31.48 1.88
CA ASN A 244 -10.84 -32.04 1.50
C ASN A 244 -12.01 -31.54 2.36
N ASP A 245 -11.71 -30.78 3.43
CA ASP A 245 -12.69 -30.19 4.35
C ASP A 245 -13.29 -28.88 3.86
N TYR A 246 -12.94 -28.49 2.66
CA TYR A 246 -13.47 -27.28 2.02
C TYR A 246 -14.26 -27.63 0.76
N LYS A 247 -15.26 -26.80 0.48
CA LYS A 247 -15.96 -26.76 -0.82
C LYS A 247 -15.94 -25.34 -1.39
N PHE A 248 -15.97 -25.24 -2.73
CA PHE A 248 -16.13 -23.95 -3.41
C PHE A 248 -17.59 -23.66 -3.65
N THR A 249 -17.97 -22.43 -3.35
CA THR A 249 -19.30 -21.93 -3.62
C THR A 249 -19.17 -20.75 -4.60
N ASN A 250 -19.93 -20.81 -5.68
CA ASN A 250 -20.08 -19.69 -6.61
C ASN A 250 -21.31 -18.90 -6.17
N SER A 251 -21.15 -17.64 -5.85
CA SER A 251 -22.22 -16.69 -5.58
C SER A 251 -22.17 -15.54 -6.57
N ARG A 252 -23.23 -14.71 -6.60
CA ARG A 252 -23.23 -13.45 -7.38
C ARG A 252 -22.05 -12.53 -6.96
N ASN A 253 -21.59 -12.65 -5.73
CA ASN A 253 -20.48 -11.85 -5.16
C ASN A 253 -19.10 -12.50 -5.35
N GLY A 254 -18.97 -13.52 -6.21
CA GLY A 254 -17.71 -14.18 -6.51
C GLY A 254 -17.57 -15.58 -5.90
N LYS A 255 -16.36 -16.13 -5.97
CA LYS A 255 -16.05 -17.46 -5.44
C LYS A 255 -15.67 -17.37 -3.96
N SER A 256 -16.26 -18.25 -3.16
CA SER A 256 -16.00 -18.39 -1.74
C SER A 256 -15.54 -19.79 -1.39
N LEU A 257 -14.73 -19.90 -0.35
CA LEU A 257 -14.30 -21.14 0.28
C LEU A 257 -15.23 -21.41 1.47
N THR A 258 -15.95 -22.50 1.45
CA THR A 258 -16.83 -22.91 2.57
C THR A 258 -16.19 -24.07 3.32
N CYS A 259 -15.96 -23.90 4.62
CA CYS A 259 -15.48 -24.94 5.50
C CYS A 259 -16.58 -25.99 5.72
N LYS A 260 -16.29 -27.28 5.51
CA LYS A 260 -17.25 -28.35 5.71
C LYS A 260 -17.51 -28.66 7.19
N LEU A 261 -16.58 -28.32 8.08
CA LEU A 261 -16.70 -28.61 9.51
C LEU A 261 -17.66 -27.63 10.20
N CYS A 262 -17.50 -26.31 9.95
CA CYS A 262 -18.31 -25.30 10.66
C CYS A 262 -19.27 -24.52 9.75
N GLY A 263 -19.27 -24.77 8.43
CA GLY A 263 -20.13 -24.07 7.46
C GLY A 263 -19.73 -22.62 7.18
N SER A 264 -18.67 -22.11 7.81
CA SER A 264 -18.20 -20.72 7.59
C SER A 264 -17.73 -20.53 6.14
N SER A 265 -18.17 -19.45 5.51
CA SER A 265 -17.79 -19.08 4.15
C SER A 265 -16.79 -17.93 4.14
N THR A 266 -15.68 -18.08 3.43
CA THR A 266 -14.59 -17.12 3.31
C THR A 266 -14.43 -16.72 1.85
N LYS A 267 -14.48 -15.42 1.53
CA LYS A 267 -14.17 -14.90 0.20
C LYS A 267 -12.72 -15.26 -0.15
N LEU A 268 -12.44 -15.64 -1.39
CA LEU A 268 -11.07 -15.93 -1.81
C LEU A 268 -10.23 -14.64 -1.85
N VAL A 269 -9.08 -14.69 -1.23
CA VAL A 269 -8.13 -13.58 -1.11
C VAL A 269 -6.92 -13.80 -2.01
N ASN A 270 -6.52 -12.77 -2.74
CA ASN A 270 -5.28 -12.77 -3.52
C ASN A 270 -4.08 -12.54 -2.60
N ASN A 271 -3.34 -13.61 -2.28
CA ASN A 271 -2.20 -13.57 -1.35
C ASN A 271 -1.10 -12.58 -1.80
N ARG A 272 -0.84 -12.50 -3.12
CA ARG A 272 0.15 -11.56 -3.66
C ARG A 272 -0.25 -10.10 -3.45
N ALA A 273 -1.52 -9.77 -3.71
CA ALA A 273 -2.04 -8.42 -3.53
C ALA A 273 -1.94 -7.98 -2.06
N PHE A 274 -2.28 -8.86 -1.11
CA PHE A 274 -2.11 -8.63 0.31
C PHE A 274 -0.66 -8.32 0.67
N VAL A 275 0.29 -9.19 0.27
CA VAL A 275 1.71 -9.00 0.60
C VAL A 275 2.27 -7.70 0.02
N LEU A 276 1.95 -7.39 -1.24
CA LEU A 276 2.45 -6.17 -1.88
C LEU A 276 1.89 -4.91 -1.21
N GLU A 277 0.62 -4.91 -0.83
CA GLU A 277 0.03 -3.79 -0.11
C GLU A 277 0.59 -3.68 1.32
N SER A 278 0.82 -4.77 2.00
CA SER A 278 1.46 -4.79 3.33
C SER A 278 2.88 -4.20 3.29
N ILE A 279 3.68 -4.54 2.27
CA ILE A 279 5.00 -3.95 2.05
C ILE A 279 4.88 -2.44 1.79
N ARG A 280 3.91 -2.03 0.96
CA ARG A 280 3.68 -0.61 0.69
C ARG A 280 3.33 0.17 1.95
N ILE A 281 2.37 -0.31 2.75
CA ILE A 281 1.99 0.35 4.02
C ILE A 281 3.19 0.40 4.96
N ARG A 282 3.94 -0.69 5.11
CA ARG A 282 5.15 -0.70 5.94
C ARG A 282 6.18 0.31 5.47
N SER A 283 6.34 0.48 4.15
CA SER A 283 7.28 1.44 3.58
C SER A 283 6.94 2.91 3.89
N LEU A 284 5.65 3.24 4.07
CA LEU A 284 5.22 4.59 4.46
C LEU A 284 5.72 4.99 5.86
N TYR A 285 5.90 3.99 6.74
CA TYR A 285 6.40 4.19 8.11
C TYR A 285 7.90 3.88 8.24
N SER A 286 8.61 3.61 7.14
CA SER A 286 10.05 3.36 7.19
C SER A 286 10.84 4.64 7.01
N THR A 287 11.87 4.81 7.84
CA THR A 287 12.82 5.92 7.69
C THR A 287 13.77 5.66 6.52
N ALA A 288 14.12 6.71 5.78
CA ALA A 288 15.06 6.59 4.68
C ALA A 288 16.44 6.14 5.20
N PRO A 289 17.02 5.05 4.67
CA PRO A 289 18.35 4.62 5.06
C PRO A 289 19.41 5.65 4.66
N ARG A 290 20.44 5.78 5.45
CA ARG A 290 21.57 6.72 5.25
C ARG A 290 22.88 5.98 4.95
N PRO A 291 22.95 5.24 3.83
CA PRO A 291 24.16 4.51 3.45
C PRO A 291 25.22 5.45 2.87
N CYS A 292 26.43 4.93 2.71
CA CYS A 292 27.46 5.61 1.94
C CYS A 292 26.93 5.94 0.53
N PRO A 293 26.90 7.22 0.12
CA PRO A 293 26.58 7.57 -1.26
C PRO A 293 27.73 7.11 -2.16
N ASP A 294 27.51 6.03 -2.90
CA ASP A 294 28.51 5.42 -3.78
C ASP A 294 28.88 6.36 -4.94
N LYS A 295 29.83 7.27 -4.69
CA LYS A 295 30.39 8.17 -5.70
C LYS A 295 31.50 7.51 -6.51
N GLY A 296 31.52 6.19 -6.61
CA GLY A 296 32.51 5.41 -7.37
C GLY A 296 33.88 6.09 -7.53
N LEU A 297 34.95 5.51 -7.08
CA LEU A 297 36.30 6.07 -7.17
C LEU A 297 36.62 6.58 -8.59
N LYS A 298 36.77 7.88 -8.76
CA LYS A 298 36.98 8.56 -10.04
C LYS A 298 38.24 8.12 -10.82
N ASN A 299 39.19 7.36 -10.20
CA ASN A 299 40.54 7.21 -10.71
C ASN A 299 41.05 5.76 -10.84
N SER A 300 40.25 4.74 -11.09
CA SER A 300 40.83 3.44 -11.45
C SER A 300 40.26 2.88 -12.74
N ARG A 301 41.16 2.42 -13.64
CA ARG A 301 40.88 1.69 -14.88
C ARG A 301 40.27 0.29 -14.62
N ARG A 302 40.07 -0.11 -13.35
CA ARG A 302 39.41 -1.36 -12.95
C ARG A 302 37.92 -1.12 -12.76
N ARG A 303 37.10 -2.09 -13.16
CA ARG A 303 35.61 -2.08 -13.00
C ARG A 303 35.25 -1.62 -11.61
N LYS A 304 34.46 -0.53 -11.52
CA LYS A 304 33.96 0.06 -10.27
C LYS A 304 33.08 -0.95 -9.55
N ARG A 305 33.62 -1.63 -8.53
CA ARG A 305 32.77 -2.36 -7.59
C ARG A 305 32.07 -1.34 -6.70
N PRO A 306 30.77 -1.52 -6.41
CA PRO A 306 30.08 -0.65 -5.47
C PRO A 306 30.76 -0.69 -4.11
N CYS A 307 30.66 0.41 -3.35
CA CYS A 307 31.22 0.47 -1.99
C CYS A 307 30.58 -0.62 -1.12
N ARG A 308 31.38 -1.33 -0.32
CA ARG A 308 30.85 -2.35 0.61
C ARG A 308 29.83 -1.79 1.63
N ASN A 309 29.82 -0.48 1.85
CA ASN A 309 28.88 0.21 2.73
C ASN A 309 27.76 0.95 1.97
N SER A 310 27.62 0.76 0.63
CA SER A 310 26.54 1.42 -0.13
C SER A 310 25.13 0.97 0.24
N GLY A 311 24.98 -0.20 0.88
CA GLY A 311 23.73 -0.70 1.44
C GLY A 311 23.66 -0.68 2.97
N VAL A 312 24.71 -0.15 3.66
CA VAL A 312 24.79 -0.17 5.12
C VAL A 312 24.34 1.17 5.69
N ASP A 313 23.20 1.18 6.36
CA ASP A 313 22.68 2.39 7.02
C ASP A 313 23.58 2.81 8.18
N PHE A 314 23.92 4.11 8.22
CA PHE A 314 24.69 4.73 9.31
C PHE A 314 24.01 4.52 10.67
N LEU A 315 22.69 4.68 10.75
CA LEU A 315 21.94 4.55 12.01
C LEU A 315 22.01 3.13 12.60
N LYS A 316 22.08 2.10 11.73
CA LYS A 316 22.15 0.69 12.15
C LYS A 316 23.57 0.23 12.48
N LYS A 317 24.57 0.76 11.76
CA LYS A 317 25.99 0.36 11.91
C LYS A 317 26.91 1.57 11.86
N PRO A 318 26.88 2.46 12.87
CA PRO A 318 27.73 3.66 12.91
C PRO A 318 29.23 3.34 12.92
N SER A 319 29.65 2.20 13.48
CA SER A 319 31.06 1.75 13.49
C SER A 319 31.69 1.55 12.09
N ARG A 320 30.87 1.46 11.04
CA ARG A 320 31.35 1.40 9.65
C ARG A 320 31.79 2.76 9.10
N TYR A 321 31.68 3.79 9.89
CA TYR A 321 31.89 5.18 9.52
C TYR A 321 32.75 5.90 10.57
N THR A 322 33.52 6.89 10.14
CA THR A 322 34.31 7.73 11.02
C THR A 322 33.70 9.15 11.05
N LEU A 323 33.45 9.68 12.23
CA LEU A 323 33.02 11.05 12.40
C LEU A 323 34.20 11.99 12.13
N ARG A 324 33.95 13.03 11.32
CA ARG A 324 34.93 14.11 11.02
C ARG A 324 34.40 15.41 11.61
N GLY A 325 34.82 16.53 11.21
CA GLY A 325 34.33 17.83 11.69
C GLY A 325 32.88 18.14 11.39
N LEU A 326 32.38 19.29 11.81
CA LEU A 326 31.03 19.77 11.53
C LEU A 326 31.01 20.69 10.31
N ASN A 327 29.92 20.64 9.56
CA ASN A 327 29.56 21.61 8.52
C ASN A 327 28.33 22.39 8.95
N TYR A 328 28.45 23.70 8.99
CA TYR A 328 27.35 24.60 9.35
C TYR A 328 26.56 25.01 8.13
N SER A 329 25.29 25.34 8.32
CA SER A 329 24.42 25.84 7.27
C SER A 329 24.93 27.21 6.77
N THR A 330 24.90 27.40 5.45
CA THR A 330 25.25 28.70 4.81
C THR A 330 24.03 29.58 4.58
N PHE A 331 22.83 29.10 4.94
CA PHE A 331 21.59 29.88 4.81
C PHE A 331 21.52 30.94 5.93
N LYS A 332 21.20 32.17 5.55
CA LYS A 332 21.04 33.30 6.48
C LYS A 332 20.05 32.94 7.61
N GLY A 333 20.45 33.17 8.87
CA GLY A 333 19.68 32.84 10.07
C GLY A 333 19.71 31.39 10.48
N GLN A 334 20.51 30.55 9.83
CA GLN A 334 20.68 29.12 10.13
C GLN A 334 22.14 28.72 10.43
N GLU A 335 22.98 29.68 10.68
CA GLU A 335 24.43 29.49 10.90
C GLU A 335 24.72 28.60 12.11
N HIS A 336 23.73 28.45 12.99
CA HIS A 336 23.77 27.54 14.15
C HIS A 336 23.40 26.09 13.82
N LEU A 337 22.80 25.83 12.62
CA LEU A 337 22.44 24.48 12.23
C LEU A 337 23.63 23.77 11.62
N ALA A 338 23.90 22.54 12.10
CA ALA A 338 25.07 21.76 11.72
C ALA A 338 24.66 20.41 11.08
N ALA A 339 25.57 19.94 10.24
CA ALA A 339 25.59 18.55 9.76
C ALA A 339 26.92 17.90 10.15
N GLN A 340 26.89 16.65 10.57
CA GLN A 340 28.07 15.85 10.83
C GLN A 340 28.72 15.43 9.53
N ARG A 341 29.98 15.75 9.30
CA ARG A 341 30.76 15.17 8.21
C ARG A 341 31.17 13.76 8.61
N ILE A 342 30.84 12.82 7.75
CA ILE A 342 31.05 11.38 7.95
C ILE A 342 31.98 10.86 6.85
N GLU A 343 32.95 10.05 7.22
CA GLU A 343 33.82 9.35 6.28
C GLU A 343 33.51 7.85 6.29
N CYS A 344 33.23 7.27 5.13
CA CYS A 344 33.04 5.85 4.99
C CYS A 344 34.35 5.08 5.15
N ASN A 345 34.42 4.14 6.10
CA ASN A 345 35.64 3.38 6.38
C ASN A 345 36.08 2.47 5.21
N ALA A 346 35.14 2.09 4.33
CA ALA A 346 35.39 1.21 3.18
C ALA A 346 35.96 1.94 1.95
N CYS A 347 35.41 3.11 1.58
CA CYS A 347 35.80 3.82 0.36
C CYS A 347 36.37 5.23 0.58
N LYS A 348 36.47 5.67 1.84
CA LYS A 348 36.96 6.99 2.25
C LYS A 348 36.15 8.18 1.70
N ASN A 349 34.99 7.92 1.10
CA ASN A 349 34.10 8.97 0.66
C ASN A 349 33.54 9.75 1.86
N GLN A 350 33.53 11.06 1.76
CA GLN A 350 32.99 11.96 2.78
C GLN A 350 31.63 12.53 2.35
N PHE A 351 30.69 12.56 3.27
CA PHE A 351 29.36 13.10 3.08
C PHE A 351 28.82 13.66 4.38
N ASN A 352 27.77 14.47 4.31
CA ASN A 352 27.20 15.14 5.47
C ASN A 352 25.85 14.52 5.84
N LEU A 353 25.64 14.31 7.14
CA LEU A 353 24.35 13.94 7.70
C LEU A 353 23.86 15.05 8.65
N PRO A 354 22.63 15.58 8.45
CA PRO A 354 22.08 16.64 9.28
C PRO A 354 22.00 16.23 10.76
N LEU A 355 22.43 17.12 11.66
CA LEU A 355 22.25 16.98 13.12
C LEU A 355 20.96 17.63 13.63
N ASN A 356 20.27 18.37 12.76
CA ASN A 356 18.98 19.00 13.03
C ASN A 356 18.07 18.78 11.83
N GLY A 357 16.80 18.40 12.05
CA GLY A 357 15.86 18.11 11.01
C GLY A 357 15.60 19.26 10.03
N GLN A 358 15.77 20.49 10.48
CA GLN A 358 15.57 21.69 9.68
C GLN A 358 16.81 22.12 8.88
N TYR A 359 17.93 21.39 8.99
CA TYR A 359 19.16 21.70 8.26
C TYR A 359 18.90 21.73 6.74
N GLY A 360 19.27 22.83 6.10
CA GLY A 360 19.09 23.03 4.66
C GLY A 360 17.66 23.37 4.21
N GLN A 361 16.70 23.51 5.13
CA GLN A 361 15.35 23.97 4.82
C GLN A 361 15.31 25.47 4.59
N LYS A 362 14.58 25.93 3.57
CA LYS A 362 14.30 27.35 3.37
C LYS A 362 13.20 27.83 4.32
N ARG A 363 13.23 29.11 4.73
CA ARG A 363 12.18 29.73 5.56
C ARG A 363 11.81 28.88 6.77
N ILE A 364 12.78 28.54 7.60
CA ILE A 364 12.55 27.81 8.87
C ILE A 364 11.76 28.63 9.88
N ASP A 365 11.81 29.96 9.75
CA ASP A 365 11.08 30.93 10.55
C ASP A 365 9.57 30.70 10.59
N VAL A 366 8.99 30.17 9.51
CA VAL A 366 7.55 29.92 9.40
C VAL A 366 7.13 28.49 9.76
N ASN A 367 8.09 27.57 9.94
CA ASN A 367 7.78 26.14 10.06
C ASN A 367 6.86 25.81 11.25
N GLU A 368 7.14 26.35 12.42
CA GLU A 368 6.35 26.07 13.63
C GLU A 368 4.93 26.65 13.53
N ALA A 369 4.80 27.89 13.03
CA ALA A 369 3.51 28.54 12.84
C ALA A 369 2.69 27.82 11.74
N LEU A 370 3.32 27.43 10.63
CA LEU A 370 2.66 26.68 9.56
C LEU A 370 2.21 25.30 10.04
N PHE A 371 3.06 24.55 10.72
CA PHE A 371 2.71 23.25 11.30
C PHE A 371 1.51 23.38 12.24
N SER A 372 1.55 24.34 13.16
CA SER A 372 0.46 24.62 14.08
C SER A 372 -0.83 24.98 13.34
N GLY A 373 -0.74 25.81 12.31
CA GLY A 373 -1.89 26.19 11.47
C GLY A 373 -2.53 24.98 10.79
N LEU A 374 -1.73 24.09 10.20
CA LEU A 374 -2.21 22.91 9.49
C LEU A 374 -2.97 21.94 10.40
N VAL A 375 -2.53 21.73 11.64
CA VAL A 375 -3.20 20.85 12.62
C VAL A 375 -4.29 21.56 13.46
N ASN A 376 -4.56 22.83 13.20
CA ASN A 376 -5.59 23.63 13.85
C ASN A 376 -6.56 24.30 12.86
N LYS A 377 -6.95 23.53 11.83
CA LYS A 377 -7.97 23.91 10.83
C LYS A 377 -7.58 25.09 9.93
N GLY A 378 -6.28 25.38 9.77
CA GLY A 378 -5.80 26.43 8.90
C GLY A 378 -6.10 26.16 7.42
N ILE A 379 -6.64 27.16 6.73
CA ILE A 379 -6.91 27.12 5.29
C ILE A 379 -5.62 27.50 4.56
N PHE A 380 -5.18 26.74 3.58
CA PHE A 380 -3.88 26.91 2.92
C PHE A 380 -3.68 28.32 2.34
N ASN A 381 -4.68 28.86 1.64
CA ASN A 381 -4.59 30.22 1.09
C ASN A 381 -4.39 31.27 2.19
N ARG A 382 -5.14 31.16 3.31
CA ARG A 382 -5.00 32.09 4.43
C ARG A 382 -3.66 31.94 5.14
N LEU A 383 -3.16 30.71 5.30
CA LEU A 383 -1.82 30.47 5.83
C LEU A 383 -0.73 31.04 4.91
N SER A 384 -0.92 30.95 3.58
CA SER A 384 -0.04 31.58 2.59
C SER A 384 0.04 33.10 2.79
N GLU A 385 -1.11 33.74 2.94
CA GLU A 385 -1.21 35.18 3.17
C GLU A 385 -0.62 35.59 4.53
N GLN A 386 -1.00 34.92 5.61
CA GLN A 386 -0.54 35.23 6.98
C GLN A 386 0.98 35.09 7.16
N LEU A 387 1.57 34.10 6.51
CA LEU A 387 3.00 33.78 6.67
C LEU A 387 3.86 34.39 5.56
N GLY A 388 3.24 35.05 4.57
CA GLY A 388 3.95 35.64 3.44
C GLY A 388 4.75 34.60 2.62
N ILE A 389 4.17 33.41 2.36
CA ILE A 389 4.79 32.31 1.64
C ILE A 389 3.92 31.84 0.49
N SER A 390 4.52 31.30 -0.56
CA SER A 390 3.78 30.76 -1.69
C SER A 390 3.09 29.43 -1.38
N MET A 391 2.00 29.11 -2.09
CA MET A 391 1.32 27.81 -2.00
C MET A 391 2.27 26.65 -2.31
N ALA A 392 3.17 26.81 -3.27
CA ALA A 392 4.18 25.80 -3.59
C ALA A 392 5.08 25.48 -2.38
N LEU A 393 5.46 26.51 -1.63
CA LEU A 393 6.25 26.33 -0.40
C LEU A 393 5.43 25.63 0.69
N ILE A 394 4.14 25.91 0.84
CA ILE A 394 3.26 25.18 1.79
C ILE A 394 3.29 23.68 1.49
N TYR A 395 3.10 23.28 0.24
CA TYR A 395 3.13 21.85 -0.15
C TYR A 395 4.50 21.20 0.11
N GLN A 396 5.61 21.89 -0.20
CA GLN A 396 6.96 21.43 0.14
C GLN A 396 7.15 21.26 1.65
N LYS A 397 6.58 22.18 2.46
CA LYS A 397 6.64 22.09 3.92
C LYS A 397 5.79 20.95 4.45
N ILE A 398 4.63 20.66 3.88
CA ILE A 398 3.82 19.49 4.27
C ILE A 398 4.61 18.20 4.03
N GLU A 399 5.29 18.03 2.89
CA GLU A 399 6.16 16.89 2.63
C GLU A 399 7.32 16.79 3.65
N PHE A 400 7.92 17.92 3.99
CA PHE A 400 8.97 17.96 5.00
C PHE A 400 8.43 17.56 6.38
N PHE A 401 7.32 18.14 6.83
CA PHE A 401 6.72 17.82 8.14
C PHE A 401 6.30 16.35 8.22
N TYR A 402 5.73 15.81 7.15
CA TYR A 402 5.37 14.40 7.07
C TYR A 402 6.58 13.49 7.29
N LYS A 403 7.68 13.72 6.56
CA LYS A 403 8.92 12.93 6.71
C LYS A 403 9.50 13.06 8.11
N GLN A 404 9.50 14.28 8.64
CA GLN A 404 10.03 14.59 9.96
C GLN A 404 9.20 13.92 11.08
N CYS A 405 7.88 13.93 10.95
CA CYS A 405 6.98 13.22 11.86
C CYS A 405 7.23 11.72 11.85
N ILE A 406 7.40 11.09 10.68
CA ILE A 406 7.72 9.66 10.59
C ILE A 406 9.07 9.36 11.25
N GLU A 407 10.12 10.12 10.98
CA GLU A 407 11.43 9.89 11.58
C GLU A 407 11.38 10.00 13.10
N PHE A 408 10.69 11.02 13.61
CA PHE A 408 10.50 11.23 15.04
C PHE A 408 9.75 10.08 15.71
N ASP A 409 8.59 9.74 15.19
CA ASP A 409 7.71 8.68 15.72
C ASP A 409 8.39 7.31 15.69
N GLN A 410 8.96 6.92 14.55
CA GLN A 410 9.64 5.63 14.41
C GLN A 410 10.85 5.49 15.33
N TRP A 411 11.60 6.56 15.55
CA TRP A 411 12.69 6.54 16.52
C TRP A 411 12.19 6.25 17.93
N HIS A 412 11.14 6.95 18.37
CA HIS A 412 10.57 6.76 19.70
C HIS A 412 9.95 5.38 19.89
N ILE A 413 9.23 4.89 18.88
CA ILE A 413 8.67 3.54 18.92
C ILE A 413 9.77 2.49 18.99
N GLN A 414 10.74 2.50 18.08
CA GLN A 414 11.81 1.49 18.01
C GLN A 414 12.66 1.43 19.28
N ASN A 415 12.88 2.55 19.94
CA ASN A 415 13.69 2.59 21.16
C ASN A 415 12.90 2.24 22.43
N ASN A 416 11.57 2.30 22.41
CA ASN A 416 10.74 2.16 23.60
C ASN A 416 9.67 1.06 23.49
N ILE A 417 9.53 0.39 22.35
CA ILE A 417 8.49 -0.61 22.14
C ILE A 417 8.58 -1.78 23.14
N SER A 418 9.78 -2.17 23.51
CA SER A 418 10.05 -3.22 24.50
C SER A 418 9.72 -2.82 25.94
N ILE A 419 9.49 -1.52 26.20
CA ILE A 419 9.21 -0.98 27.52
C ILE A 419 7.71 -0.95 27.82
N ILE A 420 6.87 -1.30 26.84
CA ILE A 420 5.42 -1.37 27.05
C ILE A 420 5.12 -2.40 28.15
N ASN A 421 4.82 -1.91 29.35
CA ASN A 421 4.62 -2.74 30.53
C ASN A 421 3.14 -2.87 30.92
N LYS A 422 2.23 -2.58 30.01
CA LYS A 422 0.80 -2.71 30.25
C LYS A 422 0.38 -4.15 29.97
N LYS A 423 -0.34 -4.78 30.90
CA LYS A 423 -0.76 -6.19 30.79
C LYS A 423 -1.93 -6.37 29.83
N GLU A 424 -2.84 -5.40 29.77
CA GLU A 424 -4.09 -5.49 28.99
C GLU A 424 -4.30 -4.23 28.14
N PHE A 425 -4.68 -4.40 26.89
CA PHE A 425 -4.97 -3.33 25.95
C PHE A 425 -6.39 -3.46 25.42
N ILE A 426 -7.17 -2.39 25.52
CA ILE A 426 -8.45 -2.27 24.82
C ILE A 426 -8.22 -1.34 23.64
N VAL A 427 -8.14 -1.91 22.47
CA VAL A 427 -7.83 -1.21 21.22
C VAL A 427 -9.09 -1.10 20.38
N SER A 428 -9.42 0.08 19.87
CA SER A 428 -10.55 0.28 18.99
C SER A 428 -10.09 0.58 17.55
N MET A 429 -10.82 0.02 16.60
CA MET A 429 -10.55 0.18 15.16
C MET A 429 -11.86 0.44 14.41
N ASP A 430 -11.82 1.39 13.48
CA ASP A 430 -12.96 1.76 12.65
C ASP A 430 -12.49 2.45 11.37
N ARG A 431 -13.42 2.71 10.44
CA ARG A 431 -13.21 3.40 9.17
C ARG A 431 -13.89 4.75 9.12
N GLN A 432 -13.24 5.70 8.46
CA GLN A 432 -13.82 7.00 8.14
C GLN A 432 -13.70 7.29 6.66
N HIS A 433 -14.79 7.71 6.04
CA HIS A 433 -14.86 8.01 4.62
C HIS A 433 -14.67 9.51 4.36
N TYR A 434 -13.93 9.83 3.29
CA TYR A 434 -13.75 11.19 2.78
C TYR A 434 -14.08 11.24 1.31
N LEU A 435 -14.66 12.34 0.88
CA LEU A 435 -14.88 12.66 -0.53
C LEU A 435 -13.85 13.71 -0.95
N VAL A 436 -13.13 13.45 -1.99
CA VAL A 436 -12.09 14.33 -2.53
C VAL A 436 -12.52 14.80 -3.90
N ASN A 437 -12.58 16.13 -4.07
CA ASN A 437 -12.85 16.73 -5.35
C ASN A 437 -11.58 16.69 -6.19
N TRP A 438 -11.61 15.97 -7.29
CA TRP A 438 -10.49 16.00 -8.24
C TRP A 438 -10.78 17.03 -9.32
N ILE A 439 -9.84 17.98 -9.55
CA ILE A 439 -10.02 18.95 -10.63
C ILE A 439 -9.91 18.22 -11.95
N ASP A 440 -11.06 17.96 -12.53
CA ASP A 440 -11.22 17.64 -13.92
C ASP A 440 -12.35 18.52 -14.44
N ARG A 441 -12.12 19.29 -15.48
CA ARG A 441 -13.14 20.16 -16.05
C ARG A 441 -14.26 19.36 -16.71
N GLU A 442 -13.94 18.15 -17.13
CA GLU A 442 -14.86 17.27 -17.87
C GLU A 442 -15.62 16.32 -16.93
N ASP A 443 -15.07 16.04 -15.74
CA ASP A 443 -15.66 15.09 -14.79
C ASP A 443 -15.54 15.59 -13.34
N ALA A 444 -16.60 16.17 -12.82
CA ALA A 444 -16.67 16.72 -11.47
C ALA A 444 -17.00 15.69 -10.37
N ARG A 445 -17.13 14.38 -10.70
CA ARG A 445 -17.42 13.35 -9.70
C ARG A 445 -16.31 13.25 -8.67
N PRO A 446 -16.63 13.06 -7.37
CA PRO A 446 -15.63 12.93 -6.34
C PRO A 446 -15.01 11.53 -6.32
N THR A 447 -13.78 11.45 -5.77
CA THR A 447 -13.15 10.18 -5.39
C THR A 447 -13.41 9.90 -3.92
N LYS A 448 -13.86 8.68 -3.58
CA LYS A 448 -14.06 8.23 -2.19
C LYS A 448 -12.77 7.65 -1.64
N LEU A 449 -12.30 8.19 -0.52
CA LEU A 449 -11.19 7.64 0.26
C LEU A 449 -11.71 7.01 1.54
N VAL A 450 -11.03 5.95 1.97
CA VAL A 450 -11.32 5.25 3.22
C VAL A 450 -10.08 5.28 4.10
N ASN A 451 -10.23 5.85 5.28
CA ASN A 451 -9.20 5.86 6.32
C ASN A 451 -9.51 4.82 7.38
N THR A 452 -8.63 3.87 7.60
CA THR A 452 -8.68 2.92 8.72
C THR A 452 -7.76 3.41 9.81
N SER A 453 -8.26 3.50 11.05
CA SER A 453 -7.45 3.93 12.21
C SER A 453 -7.59 2.97 13.37
N THR A 454 -6.48 2.77 14.10
CA THR A 454 -6.42 1.96 15.31
C THR A 454 -5.89 2.78 16.48
N VAL A 455 -6.64 2.77 17.60
CA VAL A 455 -6.40 3.65 18.75
C VAL A 455 -6.54 2.88 20.07
N ASP A 456 -5.63 3.07 21.01
CA ASP A 456 -5.82 2.56 22.40
C ASP A 456 -6.90 3.37 23.12
N ASN A 457 -7.88 2.70 23.67
CA ASN A 457 -9.05 3.35 24.30
C ASN A 457 -8.70 4.12 25.59
N GLU A 458 -7.66 3.74 26.29
CA GLU A 458 -7.27 4.37 27.55
C GLU A 458 -6.32 5.54 27.32
N SER A 459 -5.18 5.29 26.73
CA SER A 459 -4.17 6.32 26.49
C SER A 459 -4.56 7.31 25.41
N ARG A 460 -5.41 6.91 24.45
CA ARG A 460 -5.74 7.63 23.21
C ARG A 460 -4.56 7.70 22.22
N PHE A 461 -3.60 6.81 22.37
CA PHE A 461 -2.52 6.68 21.41
C PHE A 461 -3.03 6.11 20.11
N VAL A 462 -2.75 6.81 19.01
CA VAL A 462 -3.12 6.39 17.65
C VAL A 462 -1.95 5.59 17.08
N PHE A 463 -2.10 4.27 17.00
CA PHE A 463 -1.06 3.38 16.48
C PHE A 463 -0.82 3.59 14.98
N ALA A 464 -1.89 3.61 14.22
CA ALA A 464 -1.86 3.82 12.78
C ALA A 464 -3.14 4.51 12.28
N SER A 465 -3.03 5.23 11.17
CA SER A 465 -4.14 5.85 10.43
C SER A 465 -3.78 5.79 8.95
N THR A 466 -4.39 4.87 8.20
CA THR A 466 -4.01 4.54 6.82
C THR A 466 -5.13 4.82 5.84
N ILE A 467 -4.85 5.57 4.79
CA ILE A 467 -5.78 5.83 3.68
C ILE A 467 -5.54 4.84 2.54
N ASN A 468 -6.62 4.36 1.94
CA ASN A 468 -6.63 3.46 0.80
C ASN A 468 -6.18 4.15 -0.52
N PHE A 469 -5.10 4.92 -0.48
CA PHE A 469 -4.56 5.64 -1.63
C PHE A 469 -3.05 5.46 -1.76
N ASP A 470 -2.61 5.02 -2.93
CA ASP A 470 -1.20 4.85 -3.26
C ASP A 470 -0.72 5.98 -4.18
N HIS A 471 0.14 6.85 -3.62
CA HIS A 471 0.82 7.92 -4.33
C HIS A 471 2.31 7.63 -4.59
N THR A 472 2.80 6.48 -4.11
CA THR A 472 4.22 6.14 -4.09
C THR A 472 4.66 5.26 -5.25
N SER A 473 3.76 4.43 -5.77
CA SER A 473 4.03 3.53 -6.89
C SER A 473 4.04 4.25 -8.24
N ASP A 474 4.69 3.64 -9.22
CA ASP A 474 4.61 4.08 -10.61
C ASP A 474 3.22 3.73 -11.19
N TRP A 475 2.25 4.56 -10.83
CA TRP A 475 0.85 4.35 -11.16
C TRP A 475 0.57 4.39 -12.67
N GLU A 476 1.35 5.16 -13.46
CA GLU A 476 1.21 5.22 -14.92
C GLU A 476 1.57 3.88 -15.55
N SER A 477 2.69 3.30 -15.14
CA SER A 477 3.13 1.98 -15.62
C SER A 477 2.16 0.88 -15.20
N ILE A 478 1.67 0.93 -13.94
CA ILE A 478 0.71 -0.05 -13.41
C ILE A 478 -0.62 0.01 -14.19
N ARG A 479 -1.17 1.20 -14.45
CA ARG A 479 -2.41 1.35 -15.25
C ARG A 479 -2.23 0.85 -16.68
N ARG A 480 -1.09 1.15 -17.30
CA ARG A 480 -0.76 0.66 -18.64
C ARG A 480 -0.68 -0.85 -18.68
N ASP A 481 0.07 -1.46 -17.76
CA ASP A 481 0.19 -2.92 -17.68
C ASP A 481 -1.15 -3.61 -17.35
N ASN A 482 -1.98 -3.01 -16.49
CA ASN A 482 -3.34 -3.51 -16.21
C ASN A 482 -4.21 -3.53 -17.46
N LYS A 483 -4.23 -2.41 -18.22
CA LYS A 483 -5.01 -2.31 -19.46
C LYS A 483 -4.55 -3.33 -20.51
N MET A 484 -3.24 -3.45 -20.70
CA MET A 484 -2.67 -4.38 -21.67
C MET A 484 -2.93 -5.84 -21.34
N ARG A 485 -2.94 -6.20 -20.06
CA ARG A 485 -3.23 -7.57 -19.59
C ARG A 485 -4.71 -7.86 -19.46
N ARG A 486 -5.59 -6.88 -19.66
CA ARG A 486 -7.01 -6.94 -19.31
C ARG A 486 -7.20 -7.51 -17.90
N ASP A 487 -6.38 -7.04 -16.96
CA ASP A 487 -6.30 -7.65 -15.64
C ASP A 487 -7.59 -7.44 -14.82
N ASN A 488 -8.26 -6.30 -15.01
CA ASN A 488 -9.56 -5.97 -14.44
C ASN A 488 -10.72 -6.86 -14.94
N GLU A 489 -10.58 -7.52 -16.10
CA GLU A 489 -11.59 -8.47 -16.62
C GLU A 489 -11.50 -9.83 -15.92
N LYS A 490 -10.38 -10.13 -15.28
CA LYS A 490 -10.16 -11.37 -14.53
C LYS A 490 -10.85 -11.32 -13.17
N PRO A 491 -11.25 -12.49 -12.63
CA PRO A 491 -11.68 -12.57 -11.23
C PRO A 491 -10.60 -12.00 -10.29
N GLU A 492 -11.00 -11.26 -9.24
CA GLU A 492 -10.11 -10.55 -8.31
C GLU A 492 -8.94 -11.42 -7.81
N TRP A 493 -9.23 -12.65 -7.40
CA TRP A 493 -8.22 -13.57 -6.89
C TRP A 493 -7.17 -14.04 -7.90
N LYS A 494 -7.39 -13.81 -9.21
CA LYS A 494 -6.44 -14.09 -10.32
C LYS A 494 -5.70 -12.84 -10.82
N ARG A 495 -6.14 -11.64 -10.44
CA ARG A 495 -5.55 -10.39 -10.93
C ARG A 495 -4.09 -10.23 -10.45
N LYS A 496 -3.26 -9.67 -11.31
CA LYS A 496 -1.89 -9.26 -10.97
C LYS A 496 -1.89 -8.09 -9.99
N TYR A 497 -2.81 -7.17 -10.19
CA TYR A 497 -2.96 -5.93 -9.43
C TYR A 497 -4.28 -5.90 -8.65
N ALA A 498 -4.63 -7.02 -8.03
CA ALA A 498 -5.90 -7.17 -7.31
C ALA A 498 -6.06 -6.17 -6.13
N GLN A 499 -4.98 -5.61 -5.63
CA GLN A 499 -5.02 -4.59 -4.59
C GLN A 499 -5.55 -3.23 -5.07
N TYR A 500 -5.60 -2.96 -6.38
CA TYR A 500 -6.02 -1.67 -6.91
C TYR A 500 -7.39 -1.69 -7.57
N VAL A 501 -8.06 -0.55 -7.52
CA VAL A 501 -9.32 -0.25 -8.23
C VAL A 501 -8.97 0.45 -9.54
N PHE A 502 -9.43 -0.08 -10.67
CA PHE A 502 -9.15 0.48 -12.00
C PHE A 502 -10.38 1.02 -12.72
N ALA A 503 -11.56 0.60 -12.33
CA ALA A 503 -12.82 1.03 -12.92
C ALA A 503 -13.74 1.66 -11.87
N ASP A 504 -14.48 2.69 -12.28
CA ASP A 504 -15.35 3.46 -11.38
C ASP A 504 -16.45 2.61 -10.75
N ASN A 505 -16.96 1.60 -11.46
CA ASN A 505 -17.97 0.67 -10.96
C ASN A 505 -17.43 -0.34 -9.92
N GLU A 506 -16.13 -0.40 -9.71
CA GLU A 506 -15.51 -1.20 -8.65
C GLU A 506 -15.46 -0.43 -7.31
N ILE A 507 -15.75 0.88 -7.31
CA ILE A 507 -15.78 1.68 -6.09
C ILE A 507 -17.09 1.39 -5.36
N GLN A 508 -16.97 0.81 -4.16
CA GLN A 508 -18.13 0.51 -3.33
C GLN A 508 -18.75 1.81 -2.78
N SER A 509 -20.06 1.96 -2.98
CA SER A 509 -20.87 3.00 -2.33
C SER A 509 -21.58 2.35 -1.14
N ASP A 510 -21.21 2.71 0.08
CA ASP A 510 -21.85 2.17 1.29
C ASP A 510 -23.23 2.79 1.57
N ASP A 511 -23.54 3.91 0.93
CA ASP A 511 -24.82 4.59 1.05
C ASP A 511 -25.73 4.30 -0.15
N VAL A 512 -26.57 3.28 -0.01
CA VAL A 512 -27.69 3.01 -0.96
C VAL A 512 -28.65 4.20 -1.11
N LYS A 513 -28.63 5.14 -0.16
CA LYS A 513 -29.45 6.35 -0.16
C LYS A 513 -28.89 7.51 -0.98
N ASP A 514 -27.60 7.54 -1.20
CA ASP A 514 -26.94 8.57 -1.98
C ASP A 514 -26.47 7.96 -3.31
N ASN A 515 -27.22 8.15 -4.38
CA ASN A 515 -26.82 7.82 -5.76
C ASN A 515 -25.60 8.67 -6.21
N LEU A 516 -24.57 8.71 -5.38
CA LEU A 516 -23.36 9.46 -5.67
C LEU A 516 -22.51 8.71 -6.68
N SER A 517 -22.41 9.25 -7.90
CA SER A 517 -21.49 8.73 -8.90
C SER A 517 -20.06 9.05 -8.49
N LEU A 518 -19.24 8.02 -8.26
CA LEU A 518 -17.84 8.13 -7.85
C LEU A 518 -16.90 7.87 -9.04
N LYS A 519 -15.67 8.38 -8.96
CA LYS A 519 -14.63 8.10 -9.95
C LYS A 519 -13.31 7.69 -9.33
N THR A 520 -12.51 6.97 -10.10
CA THR A 520 -11.11 6.66 -9.78
C THR A 520 -10.24 7.91 -9.84
N PRO A 521 -9.15 8.01 -9.06
CA PRO A 521 -8.30 9.19 -9.06
C PRO A 521 -7.53 9.33 -10.37
N ASN A 522 -7.31 10.58 -10.82
CA ASN A 522 -6.54 10.88 -12.04
C ASN A 522 -5.04 10.61 -11.89
N LYS A 523 -4.49 10.74 -10.68
CA LYS A 523 -3.09 10.45 -10.34
C LYS A 523 -3.05 9.54 -9.11
N GLY A 524 -2.06 8.64 -9.06
CA GLY A 524 -2.01 7.62 -8.03
C GLY A 524 -3.02 6.49 -8.27
N LEU A 525 -3.18 5.60 -7.31
CA LEU A 525 -4.05 4.45 -7.39
C LEU A 525 -4.92 4.33 -6.14
N LEU A 526 -6.19 4.03 -6.34
CA LEU A 526 -7.09 3.70 -5.24
C LEU A 526 -6.88 2.22 -4.88
N VAL A 527 -6.67 1.95 -3.59
CA VAL A 527 -6.50 0.59 -3.08
C VAL A 527 -7.87 0.04 -2.68
N GLN A 528 -8.15 -1.21 -2.98
CA GLN A 528 -9.38 -1.87 -2.53
C GLN A 528 -9.44 -1.90 -1.00
N GLN A 529 -10.60 -1.63 -0.44
CA GLN A 529 -10.81 -1.51 1.01
C GLN A 529 -10.37 -2.77 1.77
N THR A 530 -10.61 -3.96 1.21
CA THR A 530 -10.20 -5.24 1.81
C THR A 530 -8.68 -5.33 1.97
N PHE A 531 -7.90 -5.04 0.91
CA PHE A 531 -6.44 -5.13 1.00
C PHE A 531 -5.83 -4.01 1.83
N SER A 532 -6.41 -2.80 1.78
CA SER A 532 -6.01 -1.69 2.65
C SER A 532 -6.20 -2.01 4.13
N LEU A 533 -7.35 -2.60 4.51
CA LEU A 533 -7.62 -3.06 5.87
C LEU A 533 -6.65 -4.17 6.29
N MET A 534 -6.47 -5.18 5.45
CA MET A 534 -5.59 -6.31 5.77
C MET A 534 -4.13 -5.87 5.94
N ALA A 535 -3.66 -4.94 5.11
CA ALA A 535 -2.32 -4.36 5.24
C ALA A 535 -2.18 -3.46 6.48
N HIS A 536 -3.22 -2.74 6.87
CA HIS A 536 -3.28 -2.00 8.13
C HIS A 536 -3.14 -2.95 9.33
N LEU A 537 -3.90 -4.05 9.35
CA LEU A 537 -3.81 -5.07 10.40
C LEU A 537 -2.44 -5.74 10.47
N GLU A 538 -1.82 -6.00 9.30
CA GLU A 538 -0.46 -6.54 9.24
C GLU A 538 0.57 -5.58 9.84
N ALA A 539 0.44 -4.28 9.57
CA ALA A 539 1.30 -3.27 10.19
C ALA A 539 1.11 -3.19 11.72
N MET A 540 -0.08 -3.50 12.22
CA MET A 540 -0.37 -3.52 13.66
C MET A 540 0.31 -4.67 14.39
N LYS A 541 0.64 -5.80 13.73
CA LYS A 541 1.34 -6.93 14.37
C LYS A 541 2.62 -6.49 15.07
N ASN A 542 3.37 -5.55 14.46
CA ASN A 542 4.61 -5.03 15.06
C ASN A 542 4.41 -4.42 16.46
N TYR A 543 3.24 -3.85 16.74
CA TYR A 543 2.90 -3.37 18.08
C TYR A 543 2.37 -4.51 18.95
N TYR A 544 1.49 -5.34 18.38
CA TYR A 544 0.80 -6.40 19.13
C TYR A 544 1.74 -7.48 19.66
N GLU A 545 2.84 -7.75 18.98
CA GLU A 545 3.88 -8.69 19.44
C GLU A 545 4.51 -8.27 20.78
N HIS A 546 4.55 -6.97 21.06
CA HIS A 546 5.14 -6.41 22.29
C HIS A 546 4.11 -6.09 23.39
N MET A 547 2.82 -6.24 23.12
CA MET A 547 1.74 -6.01 24.07
C MET A 547 1.42 -7.28 24.86
N GLY A 548 0.78 -7.12 26.01
CA GLY A 548 0.14 -8.22 26.75
C GLY A 548 -1.15 -8.70 26.06
N SER A 549 -2.19 -8.98 26.82
CA SER A 549 -3.50 -9.35 26.28
C SER A 549 -4.14 -8.18 25.53
N ILE A 550 -4.68 -8.44 24.34
CA ILE A 550 -5.26 -7.43 23.46
C ILE A 550 -6.72 -7.72 23.20
N TYR A 551 -7.57 -6.77 23.49
CA TYR A 551 -8.99 -6.78 23.21
C TYR A 551 -9.27 -5.79 22.07
N LEU A 552 -9.48 -6.33 20.86
CA LEU A 552 -9.65 -5.52 19.66
C LEU A 552 -11.14 -5.27 19.40
N MET A 553 -11.60 -4.06 19.63
CA MET A 553 -12.96 -3.59 19.37
C MET A 553 -13.05 -3.03 17.96
N ALA A 554 -13.80 -3.68 17.09
CA ALA A 554 -13.98 -3.22 15.71
C ALA A 554 -15.47 -3.03 15.38
N ASP A 555 -15.80 -2.05 14.52
CA ASP A 555 -17.17 -1.89 14.03
C ASP A 555 -17.57 -3.09 13.16
N ASP A 556 -18.88 -3.41 13.11
CA ASP A 556 -19.46 -4.45 12.23
C ASP A 556 -19.57 -3.92 10.79
N ASP A 557 -18.45 -3.53 10.21
CA ASP A 557 -18.36 -3.08 8.83
C ASP A 557 -17.80 -4.20 7.92
N GLU A 558 -18.13 -4.12 6.63
CA GLU A 558 -17.76 -5.16 5.66
C GLU A 558 -16.23 -5.38 5.64
N GLY A 559 -15.83 -6.62 5.83
CA GLY A 559 -14.44 -7.06 5.77
C GLY A 559 -13.66 -7.05 7.07
N PHE A 560 -14.14 -6.44 8.17
CA PHE A 560 -13.44 -6.46 9.46
C PHE A 560 -13.29 -7.87 10.02
N GLU A 561 -14.38 -8.63 10.13
CA GLU A 561 -14.35 -10.02 10.57
C GLU A 561 -13.35 -10.84 9.74
N LEU A 562 -13.43 -10.71 8.41
CA LEU A 562 -12.55 -11.43 7.50
C LEU A 562 -11.09 -11.03 7.69
N GLY A 563 -10.78 -9.75 7.66
CA GLY A 563 -9.42 -9.24 7.78
C GLY A 563 -8.77 -9.62 9.11
N ILE A 564 -9.47 -9.41 10.22
CA ILE A 564 -9.00 -9.73 11.56
C ILE A 564 -8.71 -11.23 11.70
N CYS A 565 -9.68 -12.08 11.34
CA CYS A 565 -9.52 -13.54 11.50
C CYS A 565 -8.48 -14.14 10.55
N LEU A 566 -8.19 -13.54 9.39
CA LEU A 566 -7.17 -14.04 8.49
C LEU A 566 -5.77 -13.52 8.81
N VAL A 567 -5.65 -12.22 9.07
CA VAL A 567 -4.34 -11.56 9.24
C VAL A 567 -3.78 -11.74 10.65
N LEU A 568 -4.63 -11.61 11.69
CA LEU A 568 -4.21 -11.72 13.08
C LEU A 568 -4.37 -13.13 13.65
N ARG A 569 -4.47 -14.13 12.78
CA ARG A 569 -4.72 -15.53 13.12
C ARG A 569 -3.82 -16.05 14.24
N GLU A 570 -2.52 -15.82 14.13
CA GLU A 570 -1.53 -16.33 15.08
C GLU A 570 -1.78 -15.80 16.48
N LEU A 571 -1.97 -14.49 16.61
CA LEU A 571 -2.28 -13.84 17.89
C LEU A 571 -3.61 -14.32 18.50
N ILE A 572 -4.60 -14.67 17.66
CA ILE A 572 -5.88 -15.23 18.11
C ILE A 572 -5.70 -16.67 18.58
N GLN A 573 -4.91 -17.48 17.87
CA GLN A 573 -4.63 -18.88 18.24
C GLN A 573 -3.77 -18.99 19.51
N GLU A 574 -2.91 -18.01 19.75
CA GLU A 574 -2.10 -17.88 20.98
C GLU A 574 -2.90 -17.27 22.15
N GLU A 575 -4.21 -17.02 21.98
CA GLU A 575 -5.09 -16.37 22.96
C GLU A 575 -4.59 -14.98 23.43
N LYS A 576 -3.66 -14.39 22.68
CA LYS A 576 -3.10 -13.08 22.94
C LYS A 576 -4.01 -11.95 22.49
N LEU A 577 -4.83 -12.19 21.46
CA LEU A 577 -5.76 -11.23 20.89
C LEU A 577 -7.18 -11.79 20.85
N LEU A 578 -8.10 -11.10 21.52
CA LEU A 578 -9.54 -11.36 21.48
C LEU A 578 -10.22 -10.27 20.63
N PRO A 579 -10.71 -10.60 19.43
CA PRO A 579 -11.46 -9.65 18.62
C PRO A 579 -12.94 -9.66 18.97
N ILE A 580 -13.52 -8.45 19.11
CA ILE A 580 -14.93 -8.23 19.43
C ILE A 580 -15.48 -7.25 18.41
N LEU A 581 -16.51 -7.67 17.68
CA LEU A 581 -17.25 -6.77 16.79
C LEU A 581 -18.30 -6.01 17.60
N ILE A 582 -18.49 -4.75 17.23
CA ILE A 582 -19.46 -3.84 17.86
C ILE A 582 -20.37 -3.29 16.77
N ARG A 583 -21.66 -3.26 17.00
CA ARG A 583 -22.60 -2.57 16.14
C ARG A 583 -23.64 -1.77 16.95
N ALA A 584 -24.02 -0.62 16.43
CA ALA A 584 -25.13 0.14 16.95
C ALA A 584 -26.44 -0.40 16.37
N ASP A 585 -27.38 -0.79 17.23
CA ASP A 585 -28.73 -1.15 16.82
C ASP A 585 -29.52 0.13 16.52
N ARG A 586 -29.67 0.45 15.25
CA ARG A 586 -30.35 1.67 14.77
C ARG A 586 -31.87 1.50 14.64
N ASN A 587 -32.41 0.31 14.89
CA ASN A 587 -33.81 0.02 14.72
C ASN A 587 -34.62 0.39 15.97
N ASN A 588 -35.53 1.31 15.81
CA ASN A 588 -36.66 1.72 16.67
C ASN A 588 -36.37 2.23 18.09
N ALA A 589 -36.63 3.51 18.31
CA ALA A 589 -36.55 4.15 19.63
C ALA A 589 -37.47 3.49 20.67
N SER A 590 -38.58 2.88 20.28
CA SER A 590 -39.50 2.12 21.18
C SER A 590 -38.83 0.85 21.71
N GLN A 591 -38.20 0.07 20.88
CA GLN A 591 -37.48 -1.15 21.33
C GLN A 591 -36.30 -0.81 22.25
N MET A 592 -35.75 0.38 22.19
CA MET A 592 -34.69 0.84 23.08
C MET A 592 -35.19 1.12 24.50
N GLN A 593 -36.38 1.67 24.65
CA GLN A 593 -36.99 1.85 25.95
C GLN A 593 -37.26 0.49 26.62
N ASP A 594 -37.80 -0.47 25.86
CA ASP A 594 -38.05 -1.82 26.35
C ASP A 594 -36.76 -2.54 26.75
N LYS A 595 -35.69 -2.43 25.97
CA LYS A 595 -34.38 -3.00 26.29
C LYS A 595 -33.72 -2.33 27.50
N ARG A 596 -33.90 -1.03 27.68
CA ARG A 596 -33.43 -0.31 28.87
C ARG A 596 -34.21 -0.76 30.11
N ALA A 597 -35.51 -0.78 30.02
CA ALA A 597 -36.37 -1.22 31.11
C ALA A 597 -36.02 -2.66 31.53
N TRP A 598 -35.82 -3.54 30.56
CA TRP A 598 -35.37 -4.91 30.81
C TRP A 598 -33.99 -4.99 31.48
N ALA A 599 -33.01 -4.25 31.01
CA ALA A 599 -31.67 -4.20 31.60
C ALA A 599 -31.67 -3.59 32.98
N GLU A 600 -32.48 -2.54 33.24
CA GLU A 600 -32.66 -1.92 34.57
C GLU A 600 -33.39 -2.87 35.53
N GLN A 601 -34.37 -3.60 35.05
CA GLN A 601 -35.10 -4.58 35.85
C GLN A 601 -34.16 -5.75 36.24
N LEU A 602 -33.35 -6.23 35.33
CA LEU A 602 -32.43 -7.32 35.58
C LEU A 602 -31.33 -6.91 36.57
N LEU A 603 -30.83 -5.67 36.49
CA LEU A 603 -29.91 -5.12 37.47
C LEU A 603 -30.54 -5.01 38.87
N LEU A 604 -31.80 -4.54 38.93
CA LEU A 604 -32.55 -4.49 40.16
C LEU A 604 -32.74 -5.89 40.78
N GLU A 605 -33.07 -6.89 39.98
CA GLU A 605 -33.20 -8.29 40.44
C GLU A 605 -31.88 -8.84 40.96
N GLN A 606 -30.77 -8.57 40.31
CA GLN A 606 -29.43 -8.94 40.77
C GLN A 606 -29.01 -8.15 41.99
N GLU A 607 -29.36 -6.85 42.09
CA GLU A 607 -29.10 -6.01 43.23
C GLU A 607 -29.82 -6.53 44.47
N VAL A 608 -31.10 -6.93 44.35
CA VAL A 608 -31.88 -7.52 45.42
C VAL A 608 -31.31 -8.89 45.83
N ALA A 609 -30.92 -9.72 44.88
CA ALA A 609 -30.33 -11.03 45.18
C ALA A 609 -28.97 -10.91 45.87
N TYR A 610 -28.18 -9.89 45.57
CA TYR A 610 -26.87 -9.65 46.16
C TYR A 610 -26.92 -9.04 47.56
N LYS A 611 -27.82 -8.05 47.78
CA LYS A 611 -27.92 -7.33 49.06
C LYS A 611 -28.99 -7.82 50.00
N GLY A 612 -29.86 -8.69 49.58
CA GLY A 612 -31.03 -9.09 50.35
C GLY A 612 -31.97 -7.91 50.57
N SER A 613 -32.34 -7.65 51.79
CA SER A 613 -33.27 -6.58 52.19
C SER A 613 -32.60 -5.20 52.49
N SER A 614 -31.31 -5.04 52.21
CA SER A 614 -30.60 -3.76 52.44
C SER A 614 -31.11 -2.64 51.55
N LYS A 615 -31.36 -1.47 52.16
CA LYS A 615 -31.85 -0.26 51.44
C LYS A 615 -30.76 0.61 50.81
N ASP A 616 -29.49 0.23 51.00
CA ASP A 616 -28.38 1.01 50.47
C ASP A 616 -28.16 0.78 48.97
N LYS A 617 -27.96 1.83 48.20
CA LYS A 617 -27.63 1.71 46.78
C LYS A 617 -26.27 1.06 46.59
N LEU A 618 -26.15 0.18 45.61
CA LEU A 618 -24.86 -0.41 45.21
C LEU A 618 -23.86 0.65 44.80
N SER A 619 -22.63 0.50 45.25
CA SER A 619 -21.52 1.29 44.72
C SER A 619 -21.27 0.99 43.25
N LEU A 620 -20.61 1.88 42.52
CA LEU A 620 -20.24 1.65 41.11
C LEU A 620 -19.40 0.39 40.90
N LYS A 621 -18.60 -0.02 41.90
CA LYS A 621 -17.82 -1.26 41.87
C LYS A 621 -18.72 -2.49 41.92
N GLU A 622 -19.64 -2.52 42.82
CA GLU A 622 -20.59 -3.63 42.96
C GLU A 622 -21.53 -3.76 41.78
N GLN A 623 -22.02 -2.62 41.21
CA GLN A 623 -22.78 -2.62 39.95
C GLN A 623 -21.98 -3.23 38.80
N ARG A 624 -20.67 -2.95 38.75
CA ARG A 624 -19.78 -3.50 37.74
C ARG A 624 -19.59 -4.99 37.88
N GLU A 625 -19.35 -5.46 39.10
CA GLU A 625 -19.22 -6.89 39.41
C GLU A 625 -20.50 -7.69 39.09
N LEU A 626 -21.67 -7.15 39.39
CA LEU A 626 -22.96 -7.78 39.04
C LEU A 626 -23.16 -7.84 37.52
N SER A 627 -22.82 -6.80 36.82
CA SER A 627 -22.91 -6.77 35.35
C SER A 627 -21.96 -7.78 34.71
N GLN A 628 -20.76 -7.94 35.23
CA GLN A 628 -19.80 -8.95 34.78
C GLN A 628 -20.35 -10.39 34.98
N ASN A 629 -20.92 -10.66 36.13
CA ASN A 629 -21.53 -11.96 36.41
C ASN A 629 -22.70 -12.26 35.48
N TYR A 630 -23.53 -11.25 35.16
CA TYR A 630 -24.62 -11.41 34.22
C TYR A 630 -24.10 -11.75 32.80
N TRP A 631 -23.09 -11.07 32.32
CA TRP A 631 -22.51 -11.35 31.01
C TRP A 631 -21.87 -12.72 30.94
N ALA A 632 -21.13 -13.10 31.97
CA ALA A 632 -20.54 -14.44 32.07
C ALA A 632 -21.62 -15.52 31.98
N ALA A 633 -22.69 -15.40 32.76
CA ALA A 633 -23.81 -16.35 32.73
C ALA A 633 -24.52 -16.40 31.37
N THR A 634 -24.66 -15.23 30.67
CA THR A 634 -25.26 -15.16 29.34
C THR A 634 -24.42 -15.87 28.30
N ILE A 635 -23.09 -15.68 28.34
CA ILE A 635 -22.14 -16.36 27.44
C ILE A 635 -22.15 -17.85 27.70
N GLU A 636 -22.11 -18.27 28.94
CA GLU A 636 -22.17 -19.69 29.33
C GLU A 636 -23.46 -20.36 28.86
N HIS A 637 -24.60 -19.72 29.05
CA HIS A 637 -25.89 -20.20 28.57
C HIS A 637 -25.92 -20.36 27.06
N GLN A 638 -25.36 -19.41 26.31
CA GLN A 638 -25.28 -19.49 24.84
C GLN A 638 -24.39 -20.66 24.38
N LEU A 639 -23.26 -20.87 25.04
CA LEU A 639 -22.36 -21.99 24.75
C LEU A 639 -23.03 -23.35 24.96
N HIS A 640 -23.83 -23.46 26.02
CA HIS A 640 -24.56 -24.71 26.34
C HIS A 640 -25.79 -24.94 25.46
N SER A 641 -26.51 -23.88 25.09
CA SER A 641 -27.78 -24.02 24.35
C SER A 641 -27.60 -24.20 22.84
N SER A 642 -26.56 -23.66 22.27
CA SER A 642 -26.39 -23.67 20.82
C SER A 642 -25.73 -24.92 20.27
N GLY A 643 -24.96 -25.66 21.04
CA GLY A 643 -24.14 -26.79 20.55
C GLY A 643 -23.27 -26.42 19.32
N SER A 644 -23.24 -25.17 18.99
CA SER A 644 -22.67 -24.60 17.75
C SER A 644 -21.45 -23.74 18.07
N SER A 645 -20.41 -23.94 17.31
CA SER A 645 -19.19 -23.12 17.33
C SER A 645 -19.36 -21.69 16.79
N LYS A 646 -20.59 -21.21 16.61
CA LYS A 646 -20.88 -19.87 16.08
C LYS A 646 -21.06 -18.87 17.21
N SER A 647 -20.31 -17.79 17.18
CA SER A 647 -20.50 -16.66 18.07
C SER A 647 -21.77 -15.87 17.68
N GLU A 648 -22.51 -15.43 18.68
CA GLU A 648 -23.77 -14.69 18.52
C GLU A 648 -23.64 -13.24 18.98
N TRP A 649 -24.57 -12.39 18.53
CA TRP A 649 -24.65 -10.99 18.94
C TRP A 649 -25.32 -10.87 20.30
N LEU A 650 -24.61 -10.29 21.26
CA LEU A 650 -25.05 -10.04 22.61
C LEU A 650 -25.40 -8.57 22.77
N VAL A 651 -26.53 -8.28 23.43
CA VAL A 651 -26.96 -6.90 23.70
C VAL A 651 -26.23 -6.38 24.94
N HIS A 652 -25.57 -5.22 24.80
CA HIS A 652 -24.95 -4.57 25.96
C HIS A 652 -26.05 -4.06 26.92
N PRO A 653 -26.01 -4.41 28.22
CA PRO A 653 -27.08 -4.08 29.15
C PRO A 653 -27.21 -2.57 29.43
N PHE A 654 -26.08 -1.82 29.28
CA PHE A 654 -26.07 -0.38 29.51
C PHE A 654 -25.81 0.38 28.22
N PRO A 655 -26.84 0.93 27.57
CA PRO A 655 -26.64 1.76 26.40
C PRO A 655 -25.83 3.01 26.76
N LYS A 656 -24.61 3.13 26.23
CA LYS A 656 -23.73 4.30 26.42
C LYS A 656 -24.12 5.48 25.55
N SER A 657 -25.11 5.34 24.66
CA SER A 657 -25.59 6.36 23.71
C SER A 657 -27.11 6.27 23.55
N GLN A 658 -27.68 7.05 22.63
CA GLN A 658 -29.11 6.96 22.25
C GLN A 658 -29.48 5.62 21.59
N HIS A 659 -28.52 4.77 21.26
CA HIS A 659 -28.71 3.49 20.60
C HIS A 659 -28.21 2.35 21.47
N SER A 660 -28.87 1.20 21.42
CA SER A 660 -28.35 -0.01 22.03
C SER A 660 -27.13 -0.48 21.24
N ILE A 661 -26.15 -1.03 21.96
CA ILE A 661 -24.92 -1.59 21.37
C ILE A 661 -25.01 -3.11 21.46
N GLN A 662 -24.68 -3.79 20.38
CA GLN A 662 -24.51 -5.24 20.36
C GLN A 662 -23.03 -5.56 20.19
N LEU A 663 -22.58 -6.63 20.85
CA LEU A 663 -21.20 -7.09 20.87
C LEU A 663 -21.16 -8.54 20.39
N LYS A 664 -20.15 -8.89 19.58
CA LYS A 664 -19.93 -10.24 19.09
C LYS A 664 -18.46 -10.63 19.26
N PRO A 665 -18.12 -11.42 20.29
CA PRO A 665 -16.77 -11.96 20.38
C PRO A 665 -16.54 -12.99 19.28
N LEU A 666 -15.42 -12.92 18.57
CA LEU A 666 -15.09 -13.84 17.48
C LEU A 666 -14.32 -15.07 17.97
N ALA A 667 -13.62 -14.98 19.11
CA ALA A 667 -12.80 -16.03 19.70
C ALA A 667 -12.96 -16.04 21.23
N GLY A 668 -12.28 -16.96 21.93
CA GLY A 668 -12.24 -16.99 23.39
C GLY A 668 -13.49 -17.58 24.06
N LEU A 669 -14.37 -18.25 23.28
CA LEU A 669 -15.62 -18.82 23.80
C LEU A 669 -15.45 -20.25 24.34
N ALA A 670 -14.31 -20.87 24.19
CA ALA A 670 -13.99 -22.20 24.69
C ALA A 670 -12.92 -22.11 25.78
N GLY A 671 -13.09 -22.84 26.88
CA GLY A 671 -12.00 -23.11 27.81
C GLY A 671 -11.84 -22.19 29.03
N GLY A 672 -12.91 -21.58 29.55
CA GLY A 672 -12.86 -20.94 30.88
C GLY A 672 -12.50 -19.44 30.90
N MET A 673 -12.32 -18.79 29.78
CA MET A 673 -12.13 -17.34 29.67
C MET A 673 -13.43 -16.51 29.72
N THR A 674 -14.56 -17.12 30.06
CA THR A 674 -15.91 -16.53 29.98
C THR A 674 -16.03 -15.26 30.80
N PHE A 675 -15.44 -15.27 32.00
CA PHE A 675 -15.47 -14.11 32.91
C PHE A 675 -14.63 -12.92 32.38
N GLU A 676 -13.43 -13.18 31.89
CA GLU A 676 -12.55 -12.15 31.35
C GLU A 676 -13.15 -11.51 30.08
N VAL A 677 -13.70 -12.35 29.18
CA VAL A 677 -14.43 -11.89 28.00
C VAL A 677 -15.62 -11.02 28.41
N ALA A 678 -16.41 -11.42 29.41
CA ALA A 678 -17.54 -10.64 29.89
C ALA A 678 -17.12 -9.29 30.47
N ASN A 679 -16.02 -9.24 31.21
CA ASN A 679 -15.48 -8.01 31.80
C ASN A 679 -15.06 -7.02 30.70
N VAL A 680 -14.36 -7.50 29.69
CA VAL A 680 -13.92 -6.69 28.57
C VAL A 680 -15.08 -6.24 27.71
N MET A 681 -16.08 -7.08 27.47
CA MET A 681 -17.28 -6.71 26.74
C MET A 681 -18.06 -5.60 27.45
N PHE A 682 -18.12 -5.59 28.77
CA PHE A 682 -18.72 -4.49 29.52
C PHE A 682 -18.03 -3.14 29.28
N GLU A 683 -16.70 -3.13 29.15
CA GLU A 683 -15.91 -1.95 28.77
C GLU A 683 -15.92 -1.67 27.26
N GLY A 684 -16.49 -2.58 26.47
CA GLY A 684 -16.48 -2.59 25.01
C GLY A 684 -16.95 -1.27 24.41
N SER A 685 -16.10 -0.61 23.65
CA SER A 685 -16.39 0.69 23.06
C SER A 685 -15.42 1.03 21.94
N THR A 686 -15.92 1.61 20.86
CA THR A 686 -15.13 2.26 19.80
C THR A 686 -14.71 3.69 20.15
N GLN A 687 -14.96 4.15 21.38
CA GLN A 687 -14.78 5.56 21.79
C GLN A 687 -13.38 6.11 21.51
N GLY A 688 -12.33 5.28 21.51
CA GLY A 688 -10.98 5.70 21.19
C GLY A 688 -10.89 6.23 19.76
N VAL A 689 -11.26 5.40 18.82
CA VAL A 689 -11.21 5.72 17.39
C VAL A 689 -12.25 6.78 17.01
N ASP A 690 -13.45 6.75 17.60
CA ASP A 690 -14.49 7.76 17.37
C ASP A 690 -14.03 9.17 17.74
N ASN A 691 -13.36 9.31 18.89
CA ASN A 691 -12.78 10.58 19.34
C ASN A 691 -11.68 11.05 18.38
N TYR A 692 -10.87 10.14 17.86
CA TYR A 692 -9.83 10.48 16.89
C TYR A 692 -10.45 10.95 15.57
N PHE A 693 -11.48 10.29 15.07
CA PHE A 693 -12.21 10.70 13.89
C PHE A 693 -12.90 12.06 14.04
N GLN A 694 -13.45 12.34 15.21
CA GLN A 694 -13.96 13.68 15.50
C GLN A 694 -12.83 14.73 15.51
N MET A 695 -11.66 14.37 16.04
CA MET A 695 -10.50 15.25 16.05
C MET A 695 -10.02 15.56 14.62
N ILE A 696 -9.92 14.56 13.73
CA ILE A 696 -9.56 14.76 12.32
C ILE A 696 -10.48 15.81 11.69
N ARG A 697 -11.81 15.63 11.79
CA ARG A 697 -12.80 16.55 11.21
C ARG A 697 -12.70 17.97 11.75
N ARG A 698 -12.34 18.11 13.04
CA ARG A 698 -12.24 19.43 13.70
C ARG A 698 -10.91 20.13 13.48
N ARG A 699 -9.85 19.39 13.13
CA ARG A 699 -8.48 19.92 13.06
C ARG A 699 -7.90 19.99 11.66
N ILE A 700 -8.28 19.08 10.78
CA ILE A 700 -7.78 19.08 9.39
C ILE A 700 -8.87 19.63 8.46
N ASN A 701 -8.62 20.83 7.96
CA ASN A 701 -9.60 21.56 7.16
C ASN A 701 -10.05 20.80 5.90
N ILE A 702 -9.09 20.18 5.19
CA ILE A 702 -9.37 19.44 3.94
C ILE A 702 -10.10 18.11 4.15
N LEU A 703 -10.26 17.64 5.40
CA LEU A 703 -10.96 16.40 5.77
C LEU A 703 -12.26 16.68 6.55
N GLU A 704 -12.77 17.92 6.50
CA GLU A 704 -14.07 18.27 7.05
C GLU A 704 -15.20 17.58 6.29
N ARG A 705 -16.35 17.40 6.94
CA ARG A 705 -17.54 16.84 6.28
C ARG A 705 -18.00 17.75 5.12
N PRO A 706 -18.43 17.17 4.00
CA PRO A 706 -18.98 17.94 2.90
C PRO A 706 -20.24 18.70 3.35
N ILE A 707 -20.36 19.94 2.88
CA ILE A 707 -21.58 20.73 3.03
C ILE A 707 -22.53 20.34 1.90
N THR A 708 -23.76 20.00 2.24
CA THR A 708 -24.79 19.72 1.24
C THR A 708 -25.20 21.03 0.58
N SER A 709 -25.01 21.16 -0.74
CA SER A 709 -25.49 22.32 -1.49
C SER A 709 -27.01 22.30 -1.54
N ALA A 710 -27.65 23.42 -1.26
CA ALA A 710 -29.10 23.58 -1.34
C ALA A 710 -29.67 23.46 -2.77
N THR A 711 -28.83 23.63 -3.78
CA THR A 711 -29.16 23.54 -5.21
C THR A 711 -28.75 22.19 -5.76
N ASN A 712 -29.69 21.31 -6.09
CA ASN A 712 -29.50 20.02 -6.76
C ASN A 712 -28.98 18.82 -5.93
N GLY A 713 -28.96 18.86 -4.60
CA GLY A 713 -28.51 17.73 -3.79
C GLY A 713 -27.03 17.34 -3.97
N ASN A 714 -26.24 18.13 -4.69
CA ASN A 714 -24.81 17.91 -4.89
C ASN A 714 -24.03 18.23 -3.61
N ARG A 715 -23.27 17.29 -3.11
CA ARG A 715 -22.35 17.50 -2.00
C ARG A 715 -21.07 18.17 -2.50
N TRP A 716 -20.86 19.42 -2.11
CA TRP A 716 -19.63 20.15 -2.43
C TRP A 716 -18.73 20.24 -1.20
N ASN A 717 -17.51 19.80 -1.34
CA ASN A 717 -16.46 19.95 -0.35
C ASN A 717 -15.60 21.17 -0.73
N GLY A 718 -16.00 22.34 -0.29
CA GLY A 718 -15.30 23.59 -0.61
C GLY A 718 -13.82 23.61 -0.20
N TYR A 719 -13.45 22.77 0.76
CA TYR A 719 -12.08 22.68 1.30
C TYR A 719 -11.43 21.33 1.04
N ALA A 720 -12.07 20.43 0.29
CA ALA A 720 -11.50 19.14 0.00
C ALA A 720 -10.18 19.27 -0.76
N SER A 721 -9.25 18.39 -0.42
CA SER A 721 -7.99 18.25 -1.14
C SER A 721 -8.26 17.85 -2.59
N TYR A 722 -7.61 18.54 -3.53
CA TYR A 722 -7.63 18.14 -4.93
C TYR A 722 -6.66 16.99 -5.26
N ASN A 723 -5.79 16.63 -4.34
CA ASN A 723 -4.88 15.50 -4.44
C ASN A 723 -4.92 14.72 -3.12
N PRO A 724 -5.34 13.44 -3.14
CA PRO A 724 -5.40 12.59 -1.95
C PRO A 724 -4.09 12.47 -1.18
N GLN A 725 -2.96 12.65 -1.82
CA GLN A 725 -1.63 12.63 -1.22
C GLN A 725 -1.52 13.55 0.01
N TRP A 726 -2.12 14.75 -0.07
CA TRP A 726 -2.09 15.71 1.03
C TRP A 726 -2.91 15.25 2.22
N SER A 727 -3.99 14.51 1.98
CA SER A 727 -4.78 13.89 3.04
C SER A 727 -3.97 12.84 3.81
N VAL A 728 -3.22 11.98 3.09
CA VAL A 728 -2.32 10.99 3.70
C VAL A 728 -1.28 11.68 4.61
N MET A 729 -0.61 12.70 4.08
CA MET A 729 0.44 13.39 4.81
C MET A 729 -0.06 14.16 6.04
N LEU A 730 -1.20 14.85 5.91
CA LEU A 730 -1.78 15.62 7.02
C LEU A 730 -2.34 14.74 8.13
N LEU A 731 -2.88 13.57 7.80
CA LEU A 731 -3.31 12.60 8.82
C LEU A 731 -2.12 12.10 9.66
N GLU A 732 -1.01 11.82 9.03
CA GLU A 732 0.20 11.39 9.74
C GLU A 732 0.78 12.51 10.61
N ILE A 733 0.83 13.74 10.11
CA ILE A 733 1.23 14.91 10.89
C ILE A 733 0.31 15.09 12.11
N LEU A 734 -1.02 14.96 11.93
CA LEU A 734 -1.98 15.04 13.04
C LEU A 734 -1.82 13.88 14.03
N ARG A 735 -1.56 12.66 13.56
CA ARG A 735 -1.33 11.47 14.40
C ARG A 735 -0.15 11.70 15.35
N VAL A 736 0.98 12.13 14.82
CA VAL A 736 2.17 12.43 15.63
C VAL A 736 1.94 13.61 16.57
N TYR A 737 1.28 14.66 16.10
CA TYR A 737 0.90 15.79 16.95
C TYR A 737 -0.02 15.36 18.10
N ASN A 738 -1.03 14.51 17.84
CA ASN A 738 -1.88 13.95 18.88
C ASN A 738 -1.08 13.14 19.91
N ASN A 739 -0.21 12.26 19.44
CA ASN A 739 0.47 11.30 20.28
C ASN A 739 1.52 11.95 21.21
N TYR A 740 2.23 12.96 20.74
CA TYR A 740 3.41 13.51 21.44
C TYR A 740 3.25 14.95 21.95
N VAL A 741 2.33 15.73 21.37
CA VAL A 741 2.19 17.17 21.72
C VAL A 741 0.93 17.44 22.52
N MET A 742 -0.21 16.83 22.17
CA MET A 742 -1.47 17.04 22.86
C MET A 742 -1.52 16.30 24.19
N THR A 743 -2.03 16.98 25.22
CA THR A 743 -2.24 16.38 26.55
C THR A 743 -3.72 16.25 26.89
N ASP A 744 -4.01 15.50 27.93
CA ASP A 744 -5.34 15.34 28.51
C ASP A 744 -5.78 16.46 29.48
N SER A 745 -5.08 17.59 29.49
CA SER A 745 -5.30 18.70 30.43
C SER A 745 -6.75 19.18 30.49
N LYS A 746 -7.41 19.37 29.33
CA LYS A 746 -8.83 19.77 29.28
C LYS A 746 -9.75 18.74 29.92
N LYS A 747 -9.48 17.44 29.68
CA LYS A 747 -10.27 16.35 30.22
C LYS A 747 -10.13 16.24 31.74
N LEU A 748 -8.91 16.43 32.25
CA LEU A 748 -8.63 16.42 33.69
C LEU A 748 -9.35 17.59 34.38
N LYS A 749 -9.26 18.81 33.83
CA LYS A 749 -9.96 19.99 34.34
C LYS A 749 -11.47 19.78 34.42
N ASN A 750 -12.07 19.22 33.35
CA ASN A 750 -13.50 18.97 33.31
C ASN A 750 -13.99 17.90 34.32
N LYS A 751 -13.09 17.01 34.75
CA LYS A 751 -13.38 15.96 35.75
C LYS A 751 -12.98 16.36 37.17
N GLY A 752 -12.41 17.55 37.37
CA GLY A 752 -11.91 17.99 38.65
C GLY A 752 -10.71 17.18 39.18
N VAL A 753 -9.96 16.53 38.27
CA VAL A 753 -8.83 15.69 38.65
C VAL A 753 -7.52 16.47 38.60
N TYR A 754 -6.85 16.57 39.73
CA TYR A 754 -5.60 17.30 39.89
C TYR A 754 -4.38 16.36 39.76
N ARG A 755 -3.98 16.03 38.55
CA ARG A 755 -2.73 15.36 38.23
C ARG A 755 -2.00 16.03 37.07
N LYS A 756 -0.71 15.76 36.90
CA LYS A 756 0.05 16.25 35.77
C LYS A 756 -0.58 15.75 34.45
N PRO A 757 -0.89 16.64 33.49
CA PRO A 757 -1.39 16.22 32.19
C PRO A 757 -0.32 15.41 31.42
N LEU A 758 -0.74 14.34 30.78
CA LEU A 758 0.14 13.46 29.99
C LEU A 758 -0.31 13.40 28.53
N THR A 759 0.64 13.20 27.63
CA THR A 759 0.37 12.88 26.24
C THR A 759 0.03 11.39 26.09
N PRO A 760 -0.65 10.99 25.00
CA PRO A 760 -0.86 9.58 24.70
C PRO A 760 0.42 8.74 24.70
N ALA A 761 1.50 9.25 24.10
CA ALA A 761 2.81 8.59 24.06
C ALA A 761 3.43 8.40 25.45
N GLN A 762 3.28 9.41 26.36
CA GLN A 762 3.74 9.27 27.73
C GLN A 762 2.99 8.20 28.51
N LYS A 763 1.67 8.06 28.28
CA LYS A 763 0.86 7.05 28.97
C LYS A 763 1.25 5.62 28.60
N LEU A 764 1.76 5.41 27.39
CA LEU A 764 2.25 4.10 26.92
C LEU A 764 3.75 3.88 27.15
N GLY A 765 4.50 4.91 27.59
CA GLY A 765 5.94 4.83 27.78
C GLY A 765 6.77 5.08 26.52
N PHE A 766 6.15 5.49 25.41
CA PHE A 766 6.88 5.87 24.18
C PHE A 766 7.57 7.22 24.29
N ALA A 767 7.22 8.04 25.28
CA ALA A 767 7.79 9.34 25.51
C ALA A 767 8.02 9.58 27.01
N ASP A 768 9.12 10.19 27.36
CA ASP A 768 9.50 10.58 28.74
C ASP A 768 8.91 11.95 29.12
N LYS A 769 8.63 12.78 28.13
CA LYS A 769 8.11 14.15 28.29
C LYS A 769 7.05 14.50 27.25
N GLN A 770 6.35 15.61 27.48
CA GLN A 770 5.56 16.26 26.45
C GLN A 770 6.51 16.98 25.49
N TYR A 771 6.39 16.71 24.19
CA TYR A 771 7.16 17.37 23.14
C TYR A 771 6.42 18.61 22.62
N LYS A 772 7.18 19.56 22.08
CA LYS A 772 6.68 20.72 21.33
C LYS A 772 6.81 20.45 19.83
N ILE A 773 6.09 21.20 19.02
CA ILE A 773 6.23 21.14 17.54
C ILE A 773 7.70 21.33 17.14
N ARG A 774 8.39 22.27 17.78
CA ARG A 774 9.80 22.53 17.53
C ARG A 774 10.70 21.32 17.78
N ASP A 775 10.45 20.57 18.84
CA ASP A 775 11.22 19.35 19.15
C ASP A 775 11.11 18.31 18.03
N ILE A 776 9.91 18.19 17.41
CA ILE A 776 9.67 17.31 16.26
C ILE A 776 10.42 17.82 15.03
N LEU A 777 10.36 19.14 14.76
CA LEU A 777 10.97 19.74 13.59
C LEU A 777 12.51 19.73 13.65
N ASP A 778 13.08 19.89 14.83
CA ASP A 778 14.53 19.88 15.09
C ASP A 778 15.11 18.46 15.21
N PHE A 779 14.26 17.44 15.36
CA PHE A 779 14.69 16.08 15.61
C PHE A 779 15.60 15.54 14.50
N SER A 780 16.68 14.86 14.90
CA SER A 780 17.57 14.13 14.00
C SER A 780 17.99 12.79 14.61
N PRO A 781 17.66 11.67 13.97
CA PRO A 781 18.12 10.37 14.45
C PRO A 781 19.63 10.19 14.36
N VAL A 782 20.30 10.97 13.49
CA VAL A 782 21.79 11.02 13.44
C VAL A 782 22.37 11.63 14.71
N HIS A 783 21.82 12.75 15.16
CA HIS A 783 22.21 13.39 16.41
C HIS A 783 22.04 12.44 17.60
N GLU A 784 20.89 11.80 17.72
CA GLU A 784 20.59 10.86 18.79
C GLU A 784 21.49 9.61 18.75
N THR A 785 21.81 9.10 17.55
CA THR A 785 22.74 7.98 17.40
C THR A 785 24.15 8.33 17.85
N ILE A 786 24.64 9.50 17.47
CA ILE A 786 25.97 9.96 17.87
C ILE A 786 26.02 10.16 19.39
N ARG A 787 25.00 10.83 19.99
CA ARG A 787 24.89 11.05 21.43
C ARG A 787 24.89 9.75 22.24
N LYS A 788 24.27 8.68 21.73
CA LYS A 788 24.27 7.36 22.39
C LYS A 788 25.61 6.64 22.26
N SER A 789 26.43 6.98 21.26
CA SER A 789 27.74 6.36 20.98
C SER A 789 28.91 7.07 21.64
N SER A 790 28.72 8.32 22.07
CA SER A 790 29.68 9.10 22.88
C SER A 790 29.40 8.92 24.39
#